data_09708eb97477d6441292a23511c793fc
#
_entry.id   09708eb97477d6441292a23511c793fc
#
_cell.length_a   1.000
_cell.length_b   1.000
_cell.length_c   1.000
_cell.angle_alpha   90.00
_cell.angle_beta   90.00
_cell.angle_gamma   90.00
#
_symmetry.space_group_name_H-M   'P 1'
#
loop_
_entity.id
_entity.type
_entity.pdbx_description
1 polymer ?
#
loop_
_entity_poly.entity_id
_entity_poly.type
_entity_poly.pdbx_seq_one_letter_code
_entity_poly.pdbx_strand_id
1 'polypeptide(L)'
;MKKLSSSEIRQMYLDFFQEKGHKVHPSASLIPVNDPTLLWINSGVATLKKYFDGTETPEVPRITNAQKSIRTNDIENVGHTARHHTLFEMMGNFSIGDYFKEEVIPWAWEFLTSEKWLALDPNRLYVTYYPKDPETKQLWMEKVGLPEDHIIPVEDNFWDIGAGPCGPDTEIFYDRGEKYQTLAEDDPENYPGGENERYLEIWNLVFSQFNHMPDGTYPPLPHKNVDTGMGLERVVSVIQDTPTNFETDLFMPIIQQLEQLSAGKKYNASKDLDVSFKVIADHIRAVSFAIGDGALPSNEGRGYIIRRLIRRSVMHGQRLGIQGSFLTKLVPTVASIMHSYYPEVTENLEFIQKVIANEENRFQETIHDGLAILETVFAEMKEKNQTVLSGENAFKLYDTYGFPYELTLEYASDNGYEVDEEGFQAEMKAQKERARAARNTETSMNVQSAVLRDITVESSFVGYDRTTDNGVLKAIVFEDELVESASEDTRVQVVFDQTPFYAEMGGQLSDHGVIKDESGQVVATVVQVKKAPNGQPLHTIDVVAPMQLNSTYVLEVDQQERAKLIKNHTATHLLHQALKEVLGTHANQAGSLVAPRYLRFDFSHFGQVTAEELAEMERIVNEKIWAALDVVTIETTLEEAKKLGAMALFGEKYGNKVRMVNIANWSIELCGGVHVSNTQEIGLFKIISESGIGAGVRRIEAVTSQEAFELLAKHELLLKQIASDVKAVQLDSTPERVSHLQQELKEAQHEISALKAKLMKSEVADLFESVSTAGNYSFITVHLPNKDMNELRQLADTWRQKAASDVFVVATNEGEKANLLAAVSKDANEKGIKAGDIIKAIASHIQGGGGGRPDMAQAGGKNPAGIPAALKAVEEFLTQA
;
A
#
# COMPACT_ATOMS: atom_id res chain seq x y z
N MET A 1 -37.71 7.22 -27.73
CA MET A 1 -36.24 7.00 -27.64
C MET A 1 -35.88 5.58 -28.07
N LYS A 2 -34.76 5.39 -28.73
CA LYS A 2 -34.23 4.06 -29.05
C LYS A 2 -33.86 3.32 -27.75
N LYS A 3 -34.04 2.00 -27.72
CA LYS A 3 -33.47 1.18 -26.62
C LYS A 3 -32.05 0.81 -27.03
N LEU A 4 -31.05 1.48 -26.44
CA LEU A 4 -29.63 1.27 -26.72
C LEU A 4 -28.90 0.85 -25.44
N SER A 5 -27.98 -0.07 -25.58
CA SER A 5 -27.02 -0.42 -24.51
C SER A 5 -25.91 0.62 -24.42
N SER A 6 -25.22 0.65 -23.29
CA SER A 6 -24.04 1.50 -23.07
C SER A 6 -22.95 1.25 -24.11
N SER A 7 -22.72 0.00 -24.48
CA SER A 7 -21.76 -0.39 -25.51
C SER A 7 -22.13 0.15 -26.89
N GLU A 8 -23.42 0.09 -27.28
CA GLU A 8 -23.91 0.66 -28.54
C GLU A 8 -23.77 2.19 -28.58
N ILE A 9 -24.08 2.87 -27.47
CA ILE A 9 -23.96 4.34 -27.38
C ILE A 9 -22.49 4.76 -27.53
N ARG A 10 -21.58 4.09 -26.84
CA ARG A 10 -20.14 4.32 -26.96
C ARG A 10 -19.66 4.14 -28.40
N GLN A 11 -20.04 3.02 -29.02
CA GLN A 11 -19.64 2.76 -30.39
C GLN A 11 -20.22 3.77 -31.38
N MET A 12 -21.49 4.14 -31.24
CA MET A 12 -22.14 5.14 -32.07
C MET A 12 -21.44 6.51 -32.00
N TYR A 13 -20.96 6.91 -30.80
CA TYR A 13 -20.18 8.14 -30.64
C TYR A 13 -18.87 8.09 -31.43
N LEU A 14 -18.13 7.00 -31.29
CA LEU A 14 -16.86 6.83 -32.01
C LEU A 14 -17.08 6.77 -33.52
N ASP A 15 -18.08 6.04 -33.98
CA ASP A 15 -18.42 5.93 -35.40
C ASP A 15 -18.84 7.29 -36.00
N PHE A 16 -19.63 8.07 -35.23
CA PHE A 16 -20.06 9.41 -35.67
C PHE A 16 -18.85 10.33 -35.91
N PHE A 17 -17.91 10.40 -34.96
CA PHE A 17 -16.76 11.25 -35.12
C PHE A 17 -15.74 10.67 -36.11
N GLN A 18 -15.69 9.37 -36.30
CA GLN A 18 -14.93 8.78 -37.40
C GLN A 18 -15.49 9.18 -38.76
N GLU A 19 -16.83 9.27 -38.92
CA GLU A 19 -17.47 9.80 -40.13
C GLU A 19 -17.13 11.32 -40.36
N LYS A 20 -16.84 12.05 -39.27
CA LYS A 20 -16.37 13.46 -39.32
C LYS A 20 -14.84 13.57 -39.51
N GLY A 21 -14.15 12.49 -39.78
CA GLY A 21 -12.71 12.46 -40.08
C GLY A 21 -11.78 12.37 -38.85
N HIS A 22 -12.30 12.00 -37.69
CA HIS A 22 -11.48 11.80 -36.50
C HIS A 22 -10.83 10.42 -36.49
N LYS A 23 -9.59 10.34 -35.97
CA LYS A 23 -8.93 9.08 -35.66
C LYS A 23 -9.36 8.62 -34.28
N VAL A 24 -9.86 7.38 -34.18
CA VAL A 24 -10.19 6.79 -32.89
C VAL A 24 -8.90 6.40 -32.18
N HIS A 25 -8.71 6.95 -30.99
CA HIS A 25 -7.62 6.57 -30.09
C HIS A 25 -8.15 5.66 -28.99
N PRO A 26 -7.40 4.61 -28.60
CA PRO A 26 -7.79 3.80 -27.44
C PRO A 26 -7.77 4.64 -26.17
N SER A 27 -8.52 4.21 -25.16
CA SER A 27 -8.44 4.81 -23.84
C SER A 27 -7.03 4.67 -23.26
N ALA A 28 -6.48 5.76 -22.75
CA ALA A 28 -5.21 5.71 -22.02
C ALA A 28 -5.38 5.06 -20.64
N SER A 29 -4.27 4.64 -20.05
CA SER A 29 -4.23 4.20 -18.64
C SER A 29 -4.72 5.30 -17.72
N LEU A 30 -5.37 4.92 -16.62
CA LEU A 30 -5.76 5.81 -15.52
C LEU A 30 -4.55 6.44 -14.81
N ILE A 31 -3.37 5.82 -14.96
CA ILE A 31 -2.10 6.31 -14.38
C ILE A 31 -1.47 7.33 -15.34
N PRO A 32 -1.36 8.62 -14.95
CA PRO A 32 -0.73 9.63 -15.81
C PRO A 32 0.73 9.28 -16.12
N VAL A 33 1.12 9.46 -17.38
CA VAL A 33 2.51 9.29 -17.82
C VAL A 33 3.15 10.67 -17.97
N ASN A 34 4.24 10.91 -17.23
CA ASN A 34 5.03 12.17 -17.26
C ASN A 34 4.24 13.44 -16.84
N ASP A 35 3.13 13.31 -16.15
CA ASP A 35 2.40 14.45 -15.56
C ASP A 35 2.35 14.30 -14.01
N PRO A 36 3.24 14.97 -13.27
CA PRO A 36 3.26 14.91 -11.80
C PRO A 36 2.14 15.74 -11.15
N THR A 37 1.41 16.54 -11.93
CA THR A 37 0.32 17.39 -11.43
C THR A 37 -0.98 16.62 -11.25
N LEU A 38 -1.13 15.47 -11.91
CA LEU A 38 -2.31 14.62 -11.85
C LEU A 38 -2.06 13.36 -11.04
N LEU A 39 -2.95 13.10 -10.08
CA LEU A 39 -2.96 11.82 -9.38
C LEU A 39 -3.53 10.70 -10.27
N TRP A 40 -4.61 11.01 -10.99
CA TRP A 40 -5.31 10.12 -11.92
C TRP A 40 -5.66 10.87 -13.21
N ILE A 41 -5.80 10.14 -14.31
CA ILE A 41 -6.44 10.69 -15.50
C ILE A 41 -7.91 10.96 -15.15
N ASN A 42 -8.34 12.20 -15.23
CA ASN A 42 -9.63 12.72 -14.79
C ASN A 42 -10.51 13.31 -15.89
N SER A 43 -9.99 13.33 -17.14
CA SER A 43 -10.69 13.82 -18.33
C SER A 43 -10.05 13.31 -19.62
N GLY A 44 -10.77 13.42 -20.72
CA GLY A 44 -10.27 13.05 -22.04
C GLY A 44 -9.04 13.83 -22.49
N VAL A 45 -9.05 15.15 -22.26
CA VAL A 45 -7.96 16.06 -22.66
C VAL A 45 -6.69 15.87 -21.83
N ALA A 46 -6.78 15.30 -20.63
CA ALA A 46 -5.63 15.12 -19.75
C ALA A 46 -4.46 14.36 -20.42
N THR A 47 -4.77 13.47 -21.36
CA THR A 47 -3.78 12.69 -22.12
C THR A 47 -3.25 13.42 -23.38
N LEU A 48 -3.86 14.55 -23.75
CA LEU A 48 -3.62 15.28 -24.98
C LEU A 48 -3.03 16.70 -24.76
N LYS A 49 -2.76 17.09 -23.50
CA LYS A 49 -2.28 18.43 -23.12
C LYS A 49 -1.13 18.92 -24.00
N LYS A 50 -0.16 18.06 -24.27
CA LYS A 50 1.03 18.36 -25.10
C LYS A 50 0.73 18.78 -26.53
N TYR A 51 -0.41 18.37 -27.05
CA TYR A 51 -0.90 18.80 -28.38
C TYR A 51 -1.62 20.14 -28.30
N PHE A 52 -2.33 20.39 -27.22
CA PHE A 52 -3.08 21.63 -27.00
C PHE A 52 -2.17 22.83 -26.71
N ASP A 53 -1.08 22.62 -25.95
CA ASP A 53 -0.11 23.67 -25.66
C ASP A 53 0.96 23.86 -26.75
N GLY A 54 0.95 23.00 -27.77
CA GLY A 54 1.84 23.06 -28.93
C GLY A 54 3.25 22.53 -28.68
N THR A 55 3.51 21.84 -27.54
CA THR A 55 4.81 21.21 -27.26
C THR A 55 5.09 20.00 -28.15
N GLU A 56 4.04 19.31 -28.60
CA GLU A 56 4.12 18.26 -29.62
C GLU A 56 3.07 18.46 -30.70
N THR A 57 3.37 18.02 -31.91
CA THR A 57 2.41 18.04 -33.05
C THR A 57 1.76 16.66 -33.15
N PRO A 58 0.42 16.56 -33.13
CA PRO A 58 -0.24 15.26 -33.26
C PRO A 58 -0.09 14.72 -34.70
N GLU A 59 -0.12 13.39 -34.84
CA GLU A 59 -0.11 12.73 -36.16
C GLU A 59 -1.32 13.14 -37.02
N VAL A 60 -2.48 13.31 -36.34
CA VAL A 60 -3.71 13.82 -36.96
C VAL A 60 -4.35 14.86 -36.03
N PRO A 61 -4.93 15.97 -36.62
CA PRO A 61 -5.47 17.04 -35.80
C PRO A 61 -6.86 16.75 -35.22
N ARG A 62 -7.53 15.67 -35.66
CA ARG A 62 -8.86 15.22 -35.18
C ARG A 62 -8.75 13.90 -34.47
N ILE A 63 -9.05 13.88 -33.18
CA ILE A 63 -8.98 12.70 -32.34
C ILE A 63 -10.34 12.48 -31.68
N THR A 64 -10.76 11.23 -31.52
CA THR A 64 -11.91 10.86 -30.69
C THR A 64 -11.59 9.64 -29.85
N ASN A 65 -12.12 9.57 -28.62
CA ASN A 65 -11.96 8.42 -27.73
C ASN A 65 -13.13 8.30 -26.75
N ALA A 66 -13.18 7.16 -26.05
CA ALA A 66 -13.94 7.01 -24.81
C ALA A 66 -12.91 6.76 -23.69
N GLN A 67 -12.58 7.80 -22.92
CA GLN A 67 -11.54 7.78 -21.91
C GLN A 67 -12.08 7.40 -20.56
N LYS A 68 -11.56 6.31 -19.97
CA LYS A 68 -11.77 5.99 -18.56
C LYS A 68 -11.12 7.06 -17.68
N SER A 69 -11.85 7.56 -16.69
CA SER A 69 -11.44 8.68 -15.86
C SER A 69 -11.80 8.45 -14.39
N ILE A 70 -10.96 8.91 -13.46
CA ILE A 70 -11.22 8.86 -12.01
C ILE A 70 -11.23 10.28 -11.45
N ARG A 71 -12.30 10.62 -10.69
CA ARG A 71 -12.41 11.82 -9.86
C ARG A 71 -12.58 11.43 -8.40
N THR A 72 -11.65 11.87 -7.56
CA THR A 72 -11.58 11.47 -6.14
C THR A 72 -12.37 12.37 -5.20
N ASN A 73 -12.64 13.60 -5.62
CA ASN A 73 -13.48 14.57 -4.89
C ASN A 73 -14.97 14.19 -4.87
N ASP A 74 -15.40 13.29 -5.76
CA ASP A 74 -16.80 12.85 -5.83
C ASP A 74 -17.08 11.57 -5.03
N ILE A 75 -16.08 10.99 -4.36
CA ILE A 75 -16.22 9.69 -3.66
C ILE A 75 -17.32 9.73 -2.61
N GLU A 76 -17.45 10.83 -1.84
CA GLU A 76 -18.47 10.99 -0.81
C GLU A 76 -19.87 11.12 -1.39
N ASN A 77 -20.01 11.69 -2.59
CA ASN A 77 -21.27 11.88 -3.27
C ASN A 77 -21.82 10.59 -3.89
N VAL A 78 -20.95 9.58 -4.08
CA VAL A 78 -21.34 8.29 -4.67
C VAL A 78 -22.38 7.59 -3.81
N GLY A 79 -23.49 7.24 -4.43
CA GLY A 79 -24.64 6.60 -3.80
C GLY A 79 -25.66 7.58 -3.22
N HIS A 80 -25.29 8.81 -2.93
CA HIS A 80 -26.18 9.87 -2.40
C HIS A 80 -26.82 10.71 -3.49
N THR A 81 -26.15 10.89 -4.62
CA THR A 81 -26.67 11.58 -5.81
C THR A 81 -26.96 10.60 -6.94
N ALA A 82 -27.71 11.03 -7.94
CA ALA A 82 -28.07 10.21 -9.09
C ALA A 82 -26.94 10.04 -10.12
N ARG A 83 -25.92 10.91 -10.10
CA ARG A 83 -25.00 11.13 -11.23
C ARG A 83 -23.50 11.05 -10.91
N HIS A 84 -23.09 11.08 -9.65
CA HIS A 84 -21.65 11.08 -9.29
C HIS A 84 -21.09 9.67 -9.24
N HIS A 85 -19.90 9.52 -9.80
CA HIS A 85 -19.12 8.27 -9.86
C HIS A 85 -17.65 8.52 -9.56
N THR A 86 -17.00 7.51 -8.97
CA THR A 86 -15.54 7.50 -8.81
C THR A 86 -14.86 7.26 -10.15
N LEU A 87 -15.28 6.20 -10.87
CA LEU A 87 -14.87 5.91 -12.24
C LEU A 87 -16.02 6.21 -13.19
N PHE A 88 -15.73 6.93 -14.27
CA PHE A 88 -16.70 7.18 -15.34
C PHE A 88 -15.99 7.20 -16.70
N GLU A 89 -16.78 7.06 -17.76
CA GLU A 89 -16.28 7.15 -19.12
C GLU A 89 -16.62 8.51 -19.72
N MET A 90 -15.59 9.23 -20.16
CA MET A 90 -15.74 10.49 -20.89
C MET A 90 -15.50 10.25 -22.37
N MET A 91 -16.54 10.33 -23.16
CA MET A 91 -16.45 10.29 -24.61
C MET A 91 -16.08 11.68 -25.11
N GLY A 92 -14.97 11.79 -25.85
CA GLY A 92 -14.42 13.07 -26.29
C GLY A 92 -14.14 13.11 -27.78
N ASN A 93 -14.36 14.27 -28.38
CA ASN A 93 -13.85 14.63 -29.69
C ASN A 93 -12.98 15.88 -29.57
N PHE A 94 -11.82 15.84 -30.18
CA PHE A 94 -10.77 16.83 -30.00
C PHE A 94 -10.34 17.39 -31.35
N SER A 95 -10.18 18.74 -31.41
CA SER A 95 -9.58 19.42 -32.52
C SER A 95 -8.32 20.13 -32.05
N ILE A 96 -7.22 19.87 -32.71
CA ILE A 96 -5.96 20.52 -32.47
C ILE A 96 -5.68 21.44 -33.66
N GLY A 97 -6.20 22.68 -33.57
CA GLY A 97 -6.01 23.70 -34.56
C GLY A 97 -6.68 23.44 -35.91
N ASP A 98 -7.69 22.60 -36.01
CA ASP A 98 -8.37 22.26 -37.27
C ASP A 98 -9.80 22.85 -37.33
N TYR A 99 -10.77 22.29 -36.60
CA TYR A 99 -12.12 22.86 -36.53
C TYR A 99 -12.38 23.54 -35.17
N PHE A 100 -13.45 24.35 -35.11
CA PHE A 100 -13.80 25.09 -33.92
C PHE A 100 -15.33 25.10 -33.69
N LYS A 101 -15.88 26.15 -33.11
CA LYS A 101 -17.29 26.29 -32.73
C LYS A 101 -18.28 26.06 -33.88
N GLU A 102 -17.98 26.61 -35.07
CA GLU A 102 -18.87 26.54 -36.24
C GLU A 102 -19.19 25.10 -36.68
N GLU A 103 -18.27 24.18 -36.46
CA GLU A 103 -18.41 22.78 -36.84
C GLU A 103 -18.92 21.94 -35.67
N VAL A 104 -18.31 22.05 -34.47
CA VAL A 104 -18.62 21.15 -33.38
C VAL A 104 -20.02 21.33 -32.79
N ILE A 105 -20.54 22.58 -32.73
CA ILE A 105 -21.89 22.84 -32.22
C ILE A 105 -22.95 22.14 -33.07
N PRO A 106 -23.00 22.32 -34.44
CA PRO A 106 -23.89 21.55 -35.27
C PRO A 106 -23.69 20.04 -35.23
N TRP A 107 -22.43 19.55 -35.10
CA TRP A 107 -22.18 18.11 -34.97
C TRP A 107 -22.71 17.55 -33.67
N ALA A 108 -22.56 18.25 -32.57
CA ALA A 108 -23.11 17.82 -31.28
C ALA A 108 -24.64 17.70 -31.37
N TRP A 109 -25.30 18.70 -31.99
CA TRP A 109 -26.73 18.66 -32.19
C TRP A 109 -27.16 17.51 -33.13
N GLU A 110 -26.47 17.31 -34.25
CA GLU A 110 -26.69 16.17 -35.15
C GLU A 110 -26.60 14.83 -34.44
N PHE A 111 -25.57 14.63 -33.63
CA PHE A 111 -25.40 13.39 -32.91
C PHE A 111 -26.52 13.12 -31.91
N LEU A 112 -26.94 14.14 -31.17
CA LEU A 112 -28.00 14.02 -30.19
C LEU A 112 -29.37 13.79 -30.79
N THR A 113 -29.74 14.52 -31.87
CA THR A 113 -31.13 14.61 -32.35
C THR A 113 -31.44 13.78 -33.59
N SER A 114 -30.43 13.43 -34.39
CA SER A 114 -30.64 12.66 -35.64
C SER A 114 -31.16 11.26 -35.36
N GLU A 115 -32.15 10.83 -36.18
CA GLU A 115 -32.67 9.46 -36.12
C GLU A 115 -31.61 8.37 -36.38
N LYS A 116 -30.56 8.69 -37.10
CA LYS A 116 -29.43 7.80 -37.34
C LYS A 116 -28.69 7.50 -36.02
N TRP A 117 -28.57 8.50 -35.17
CA TRP A 117 -27.77 8.46 -33.95
C TRP A 117 -28.65 8.31 -32.71
N LEU A 118 -28.61 9.22 -31.73
CA LEU A 118 -29.31 9.03 -30.46
C LEU A 118 -30.79 9.32 -30.51
N ALA A 119 -31.27 10.14 -31.44
CA ALA A 119 -32.68 10.49 -31.64
C ALA A 119 -33.35 11.03 -30.35
N LEU A 120 -32.65 11.88 -29.61
CA LEU A 120 -33.20 12.59 -28.45
C LEU A 120 -34.21 13.65 -28.93
N ASP A 121 -35.23 13.93 -28.11
CA ASP A 121 -36.23 14.96 -28.39
C ASP A 121 -35.58 16.36 -28.32
N PRO A 122 -35.52 17.11 -29.43
CA PRO A 122 -34.92 18.44 -29.46
C PRO A 122 -35.57 19.44 -28.50
N ASN A 123 -36.89 19.28 -28.20
CA ASN A 123 -37.61 20.19 -27.31
C ASN A 123 -37.24 19.99 -25.84
N ARG A 124 -36.44 18.99 -25.51
CA ARG A 124 -35.99 18.68 -24.16
C ARG A 124 -34.51 18.98 -23.96
N LEU A 125 -33.86 19.55 -24.98
CA LEU A 125 -32.46 19.94 -24.93
C LEU A 125 -32.33 21.44 -24.63
N TYR A 126 -31.49 21.74 -23.63
CA TYR A 126 -31.10 23.09 -23.23
C TYR A 126 -29.59 23.22 -23.31
N VAL A 127 -29.10 24.43 -23.50
CA VAL A 127 -27.67 24.70 -23.53
C VAL A 127 -27.31 25.88 -22.63
N THR A 128 -26.16 25.84 -22.03
CA THR A 128 -25.57 26.98 -21.32
C THR A 128 -24.45 27.58 -22.16
N TYR A 129 -24.06 28.81 -21.86
CA TYR A 129 -22.93 29.45 -22.50
C TYR A 129 -22.31 30.52 -21.60
N TYR A 130 -21.02 30.78 -21.77
CA TYR A 130 -20.32 31.85 -21.08
C TYR A 130 -20.81 33.22 -21.55
N PRO A 131 -21.31 34.13 -20.67
CA PRO A 131 -21.91 35.41 -21.10
C PRO A 131 -20.98 36.32 -21.91
N LYS A 132 -19.65 36.18 -21.71
CA LYS A 132 -18.64 36.94 -22.50
C LYS A 132 -18.26 36.26 -23.82
N ASP A 133 -18.97 35.20 -24.20
CA ASP A 133 -18.83 34.50 -25.48
C ASP A 133 -20.14 34.52 -26.30
N PRO A 134 -20.53 35.67 -26.82
CA PRO A 134 -21.78 35.84 -27.58
C PRO A 134 -21.80 35.06 -28.92
N GLU A 135 -20.63 34.71 -29.46
CA GLU A 135 -20.50 33.88 -30.66
C GLU A 135 -21.15 32.49 -30.46
N THR A 136 -20.92 31.87 -29.32
CA THR A 136 -21.52 30.59 -28.99
C THR A 136 -23.03 30.67 -28.93
N LYS A 137 -23.62 31.69 -28.28
CA LYS A 137 -25.08 31.93 -28.30
C LYS A 137 -25.61 32.07 -29.73
N GLN A 138 -24.94 32.87 -30.55
CA GLN A 138 -25.36 33.10 -31.94
C GLN A 138 -25.33 31.80 -32.76
N LEU A 139 -24.34 30.96 -32.60
CA LEU A 139 -24.22 29.68 -33.32
C LEU A 139 -25.37 28.72 -32.95
N TRP A 140 -25.72 28.61 -31.66
CA TRP A 140 -26.87 27.83 -31.23
C TRP A 140 -28.19 28.33 -31.81
N MET A 141 -28.38 29.65 -31.90
CA MET A 141 -29.59 30.25 -32.50
C MET A 141 -29.63 30.12 -34.02
N GLU A 142 -28.56 30.51 -34.73
CA GLU A 142 -28.57 30.66 -36.19
C GLU A 142 -28.22 29.36 -36.92
N LYS A 143 -27.27 28.57 -36.46
CA LYS A 143 -26.84 27.35 -37.16
C LYS A 143 -27.67 26.13 -36.75
N VAL A 144 -28.07 26.06 -35.49
CA VAL A 144 -28.82 24.95 -34.93
C VAL A 144 -30.32 25.23 -34.95
N GLY A 145 -30.73 26.47 -34.75
CA GLY A 145 -32.12 26.89 -34.69
C GLY A 145 -32.74 26.65 -33.29
N LEU A 146 -31.94 26.63 -32.26
CA LEU A 146 -32.42 26.43 -30.88
C LEU A 146 -33.16 27.70 -30.42
N PRO A 147 -34.34 27.59 -29.77
CA PRO A 147 -35.06 28.74 -29.22
C PRO A 147 -34.25 29.45 -28.15
N GLU A 148 -34.41 30.80 -28.07
CA GLU A 148 -33.61 31.62 -27.13
C GLU A 148 -33.83 31.26 -25.68
N ASP A 149 -35.03 30.80 -25.30
CA ASP A 149 -35.39 30.35 -23.95
C ASP A 149 -34.76 28.99 -23.56
N HIS A 150 -34.15 28.30 -24.53
CA HIS A 150 -33.36 27.10 -24.30
C HIS A 150 -31.84 27.40 -24.19
N ILE A 151 -31.40 28.66 -24.23
CA ILE A 151 -29.98 29.06 -24.22
C ILE A 151 -29.74 29.93 -23.00
N ILE A 152 -29.11 29.40 -22.00
CA ILE A 152 -29.00 29.95 -20.64
C ILE A 152 -27.58 30.56 -20.45
N PRO A 153 -27.45 31.85 -20.07
CA PRO A 153 -26.15 32.40 -19.71
C PRO A 153 -25.71 31.94 -18.31
N VAL A 154 -24.50 31.40 -18.19
CA VAL A 154 -23.91 30.94 -16.92
C VAL A 154 -22.46 31.45 -16.83
N GLU A 155 -22.14 32.22 -15.78
CA GLU A 155 -20.80 32.80 -15.58
C GLU A 155 -19.72 31.74 -15.39
N ASP A 156 -20.07 30.57 -14.87
CA ASP A 156 -19.15 29.44 -14.60
C ASP A 156 -18.82 28.65 -15.88
N ASN A 157 -19.42 28.93 -17.03
CA ASN A 157 -19.09 28.33 -18.32
C ASN A 157 -17.74 28.82 -18.88
N PHE A 158 -16.72 28.82 -18.05
CA PHE A 158 -15.33 29.03 -18.41
C PHE A 158 -14.46 27.94 -17.80
N TRP A 159 -14.09 26.96 -18.60
CA TRP A 159 -13.35 25.81 -18.14
C TRP A 159 -11.89 26.17 -17.87
N ASP A 160 -11.47 26.03 -16.61
CA ASP A 160 -10.13 26.33 -16.10
C ASP A 160 -9.78 25.40 -14.93
N ILE A 161 -8.78 24.57 -15.12
CA ILE A 161 -8.31 23.62 -14.10
C ILE A 161 -6.96 24.01 -13.47
N GLY A 162 -6.59 25.28 -13.57
CA GLY A 162 -5.28 25.79 -13.21
C GLY A 162 -4.32 25.85 -14.41
N ALA A 163 -3.01 25.81 -14.18
CA ALA A 163 -2.03 26.00 -15.26
C ALA A 163 -2.25 25.05 -16.44
N GLY A 164 -2.44 25.64 -17.64
CA GLY A 164 -2.65 24.90 -18.88
C GLY A 164 -3.74 25.49 -19.77
N PRO A 165 -4.14 24.76 -20.83
CA PRO A 165 -5.19 25.17 -21.77
C PRO A 165 -6.52 25.40 -21.07
N CYS A 166 -7.18 26.51 -21.36
CA CYS A 166 -8.48 26.93 -20.82
C CYS A 166 -9.30 27.74 -21.81
N GLY A 167 -10.57 27.97 -21.52
CA GLY A 167 -11.42 28.77 -22.35
C GLY A 167 -12.90 28.65 -22.01
N PRO A 168 -13.77 29.46 -22.69
CA PRO A 168 -15.22 29.37 -22.52
C PRO A 168 -15.73 28.00 -22.97
N ASP A 169 -16.85 27.61 -22.42
CA ASP A 169 -17.52 26.36 -22.78
C ASP A 169 -19.03 26.54 -22.92
N THR A 170 -19.68 25.50 -23.44
CA THR A 170 -21.14 25.39 -23.57
C THR A 170 -21.52 23.97 -23.17
N GLU A 171 -22.41 23.87 -22.22
CA GLU A 171 -22.89 22.58 -21.73
C GLU A 171 -24.28 22.28 -22.30
N ILE A 172 -24.53 21.02 -22.57
CA ILE A 172 -25.81 20.54 -23.11
C ILE A 172 -26.51 19.74 -22.02
N PHE A 173 -27.73 20.18 -21.70
CA PHE A 173 -28.59 19.59 -20.68
C PHE A 173 -29.81 18.92 -21.33
N TYR A 174 -30.24 17.82 -20.72
CA TYR A 174 -31.48 17.14 -21.11
C TYR A 174 -32.54 17.24 -20.01
N ASP A 175 -33.71 17.82 -20.31
CA ASP A 175 -34.87 17.84 -19.41
C ASP A 175 -35.49 16.43 -19.33
N ARG A 176 -35.25 15.75 -18.21
CA ARG A 176 -35.77 14.42 -17.92
C ARG A 176 -37.25 14.42 -17.57
N GLY A 177 -37.85 15.62 -17.39
CA GLY A 177 -39.26 15.85 -17.09
C GLY A 177 -39.58 15.92 -15.60
N GLU A 178 -40.80 16.30 -15.29
CA GLU A 178 -41.29 16.58 -13.93
C GLU A 178 -41.15 15.40 -12.95
N LYS A 179 -41.16 14.17 -13.44
CA LYS A 179 -40.95 12.98 -12.59
C LYS A 179 -39.58 12.94 -11.90
N TYR A 180 -38.58 13.69 -12.40
CA TYR A 180 -37.26 13.81 -11.83
C TYR A 180 -37.04 15.15 -11.12
N GLN A 181 -38.08 15.95 -10.92
CA GLN A 181 -38.03 17.19 -10.15
C GLN A 181 -37.84 16.88 -8.67
N THR A 182 -36.66 17.15 -8.15
CA THR A 182 -36.27 16.91 -6.73
C THR A 182 -36.28 18.18 -5.90
N LEU A 183 -36.09 19.33 -6.57
CA LEU A 183 -36.07 20.65 -5.94
C LEU A 183 -37.42 21.34 -5.98
N ALA A 184 -37.66 22.29 -5.07
CA ALA A 184 -38.85 23.14 -5.09
C ALA A 184 -38.86 24.02 -6.37
N GLU A 185 -40.06 24.46 -6.79
CA GLU A 185 -40.18 25.27 -7.99
C GLU A 185 -39.42 26.60 -7.90
N ASP A 186 -39.29 27.16 -6.69
CA ASP A 186 -38.61 28.42 -6.38
C ASP A 186 -37.16 28.25 -5.94
N ASP A 187 -36.63 27.04 -6.00
CA ASP A 187 -35.22 26.77 -5.68
C ASP A 187 -34.30 27.43 -6.74
N PRO A 188 -33.25 28.19 -6.32
CA PRO A 188 -32.36 28.86 -7.24
C PRO A 188 -31.60 27.93 -8.19
N GLU A 189 -31.46 26.64 -7.82
CA GLU A 189 -30.78 25.63 -8.65
C GLU A 189 -31.76 24.91 -9.61
N ASN A 190 -33.06 25.24 -9.61
CA ASN A 190 -34.06 24.57 -10.42
C ASN A 190 -34.15 25.15 -11.85
N TYR A 191 -33.05 25.11 -12.58
CA TYR A 191 -32.99 25.55 -13.99
C TYR A 191 -31.97 24.72 -14.78
N PRO A 192 -31.98 24.73 -16.14
CA PRO A 192 -30.93 24.11 -16.93
C PRO A 192 -29.59 24.84 -16.73
N GLY A 193 -28.62 24.20 -16.14
CA GLY A 193 -27.34 24.78 -15.71
C GLY A 193 -27.17 24.80 -14.18
N GLY A 194 -28.23 24.57 -13.39
CA GLY A 194 -28.16 24.42 -11.94
C GLY A 194 -27.97 22.98 -11.48
N GLU A 195 -27.67 22.83 -10.19
CA GLU A 195 -27.40 21.55 -9.53
C GLU A 195 -28.71 20.81 -9.18
N ASN A 196 -29.36 20.17 -10.19
CA ASN A 196 -30.61 19.44 -10.01
C ASN A 196 -30.64 18.13 -10.80
N GLU A 197 -31.64 17.28 -10.54
CA GLU A 197 -31.77 15.96 -11.15
C GLU A 197 -32.69 15.96 -12.40
N ARG A 198 -33.45 17.01 -12.61
CA ARG A 198 -34.33 17.16 -13.78
C ARG A 198 -33.56 17.54 -15.02
N TYR A 199 -32.76 18.59 -14.96
CA TYR A 199 -31.92 19.07 -16.05
C TYR A 199 -30.54 18.46 -15.91
N LEU A 200 -30.31 17.32 -16.57
CA LEU A 200 -29.08 16.58 -16.46
C LEU A 200 -28.10 17.05 -17.55
N GLU A 201 -26.94 17.58 -17.13
CA GLU A 201 -25.82 17.83 -18.04
C GLU A 201 -25.36 16.50 -18.64
N ILE A 202 -25.34 16.41 -19.96
CA ILE A 202 -24.93 15.22 -20.71
C ILE A 202 -23.65 15.41 -21.51
N TRP A 203 -23.32 16.66 -21.90
CA TRP A 203 -22.15 16.95 -22.73
C TRP A 203 -21.62 18.37 -22.48
N ASN A 204 -20.31 18.53 -22.31
CA ASN A 204 -19.63 19.81 -22.28
C ASN A 204 -18.75 19.98 -23.52
N LEU A 205 -18.82 21.13 -24.21
CA LEU A 205 -18.02 21.51 -25.35
C LEU A 205 -17.12 22.70 -24.95
N VAL A 206 -15.83 22.42 -24.73
CA VAL A 206 -14.84 23.41 -24.28
C VAL A 206 -14.07 23.97 -25.47
N PHE A 207 -13.97 25.29 -25.54
CA PHE A 207 -13.27 26.04 -26.58
C PHE A 207 -11.95 26.55 -26.06
N SER A 208 -10.95 25.67 -25.99
CA SER A 208 -9.62 25.96 -25.45
C SER A 208 -8.89 26.94 -26.38
N GLN A 209 -8.75 28.16 -25.94
CA GLN A 209 -8.11 29.25 -26.74
C GLN A 209 -7.12 30.06 -25.90
N PHE A 210 -7.03 29.87 -24.60
CA PHE A 210 -6.11 30.53 -23.69
C PHE A 210 -5.24 29.51 -22.94
N ASN A 211 -4.11 29.98 -22.42
CA ASN A 211 -3.25 29.22 -21.53
C ASN A 211 -3.20 29.92 -20.19
N HIS A 212 -3.71 29.28 -19.14
CA HIS A 212 -3.59 29.80 -17.78
C HIS A 212 -2.15 29.60 -17.29
N MET A 213 -1.45 30.72 -17.11
CA MET A 213 -0.07 30.74 -16.63
C MET A 213 0.01 30.77 -15.11
N PRO A 214 1.11 30.30 -14.49
CA PRO A 214 1.29 30.33 -13.04
C PRO A 214 1.22 31.72 -12.39
N ASP A 215 1.40 32.78 -13.18
CA ASP A 215 1.26 34.18 -12.73
C ASP A 215 -0.19 34.71 -12.78
N GLY A 216 -1.15 33.87 -13.18
CA GLY A 216 -2.56 34.20 -13.31
C GLY A 216 -2.94 34.94 -14.60
N THR A 217 -2.05 35.00 -15.60
CA THR A 217 -2.35 35.54 -16.90
C THR A 217 -2.90 34.51 -17.87
N TYR A 218 -3.64 34.93 -18.89
CA TYR A 218 -4.31 34.10 -19.91
C TYR A 218 -3.90 34.47 -21.33
N PRO A 219 -2.62 34.26 -21.73
CA PRO A 219 -2.24 34.47 -23.12
C PRO A 219 -2.97 33.50 -24.06
N PRO A 220 -3.23 33.88 -25.32
CA PRO A 220 -3.83 33.00 -26.30
C PRO A 220 -2.92 31.80 -26.58
N LEU A 221 -3.54 30.62 -26.79
CA LEU A 221 -2.83 29.43 -27.30
C LEU A 221 -2.34 29.63 -28.73
N PRO A 222 -1.33 28.89 -29.18
CA PRO A 222 -0.85 28.92 -30.57
C PRO A 222 -1.96 28.65 -31.61
N HIS A 223 -2.89 27.78 -31.23
CA HIS A 223 -4.05 27.40 -32.04
C HIS A 223 -5.30 27.36 -31.13
N LYS A 224 -6.45 27.64 -31.73
CA LYS A 224 -7.75 27.39 -31.09
C LYS A 224 -8.05 25.88 -31.14
N ASN A 225 -8.41 25.30 -30.05
CA ASN A 225 -8.64 23.86 -29.92
C ASN A 225 -10.06 23.58 -29.40
N VAL A 226 -10.58 22.41 -29.73
CA VAL A 226 -11.84 21.93 -29.17
C VAL A 226 -11.54 20.72 -28.28
N ASP A 227 -12.03 20.77 -27.05
CA ASP A 227 -12.06 19.67 -26.09
C ASP A 227 -13.54 19.41 -25.75
N THR A 228 -14.00 18.20 -25.87
CA THR A 228 -15.37 17.88 -25.44
C THR A 228 -15.41 16.69 -24.52
N GLY A 229 -16.38 16.69 -23.60
CA GLY A 229 -16.60 15.61 -22.64
C GLY A 229 -18.07 15.25 -22.51
N MET A 230 -18.49 14.13 -23.11
CA MET A 230 -19.81 13.53 -22.92
C MET A 230 -19.71 12.38 -21.91
N GLY A 231 -20.41 12.50 -20.78
CA GLY A 231 -20.46 11.44 -19.77
C GLY A 231 -21.31 10.26 -20.25
N LEU A 232 -20.66 9.11 -20.51
CA LEU A 232 -21.38 7.91 -20.98
C LEU A 232 -22.49 7.52 -20.01
N GLU A 233 -22.21 7.43 -18.72
CA GLU A 233 -23.18 7.00 -17.69
C GLU A 233 -24.42 7.90 -17.67
N ARG A 234 -24.22 9.20 -17.84
CA ARG A 234 -25.32 10.19 -17.87
C ARG A 234 -26.18 10.01 -19.11
N VAL A 235 -25.56 9.91 -20.29
CA VAL A 235 -26.31 9.71 -21.56
C VAL A 235 -27.04 8.39 -21.57
N VAL A 236 -26.43 7.32 -21.05
CA VAL A 236 -27.06 5.99 -20.92
C VAL A 236 -28.30 6.08 -20.02
N SER A 237 -28.24 6.80 -18.90
CA SER A 237 -29.39 6.96 -18.01
C SER A 237 -30.56 7.71 -18.65
N VAL A 238 -30.25 8.69 -19.50
CA VAL A 238 -31.27 9.39 -20.31
C VAL A 238 -31.91 8.46 -21.34
N ILE A 239 -31.10 7.73 -22.10
CA ILE A 239 -31.57 6.83 -23.18
C ILE A 239 -32.39 5.65 -22.63
N GLN A 240 -31.95 5.08 -21.50
CA GLN A 240 -32.60 3.97 -20.82
C GLN A 240 -33.75 4.42 -19.90
N ASP A 241 -33.94 5.74 -19.74
CA ASP A 241 -34.97 6.38 -18.89
C ASP A 241 -34.96 5.82 -17.45
N THR A 242 -33.79 5.75 -16.85
CA THR A 242 -33.58 5.21 -15.49
C THR A 242 -33.57 6.33 -14.44
N PRO A 243 -33.98 6.06 -13.18
CA PRO A 243 -33.98 7.09 -12.13
C PRO A 243 -32.59 7.68 -11.86
N THR A 244 -31.57 6.86 -11.83
CA THR A 244 -30.16 7.27 -11.66
C THR A 244 -29.27 6.53 -12.65
N ASN A 245 -28.00 6.89 -12.72
CA ASN A 245 -27.03 6.16 -13.53
C ASN A 245 -26.89 4.69 -13.09
N PHE A 246 -27.22 4.39 -11.84
CA PHE A 246 -27.02 3.06 -11.25
C PHE A 246 -28.03 2.02 -11.72
N GLU A 247 -29.21 2.40 -12.23
CA GLU A 247 -30.19 1.47 -12.80
C GLU A 247 -29.96 1.15 -14.28
N THR A 248 -28.83 1.63 -14.82
CA THR A 248 -28.41 1.33 -16.21
C THR A 248 -27.76 -0.05 -16.33
N ASP A 249 -27.56 -0.49 -17.55
CA ASP A 249 -26.87 -1.74 -17.88
C ASP A 249 -25.40 -1.76 -17.46
N LEU A 250 -24.81 -0.61 -17.11
CA LEU A 250 -23.45 -0.50 -16.57
C LEU A 250 -23.32 -0.96 -15.11
N PHE A 251 -24.39 -0.84 -14.31
CA PHE A 251 -24.35 -1.09 -12.87
C PHE A 251 -25.33 -2.17 -12.41
N MET A 252 -26.50 -2.29 -13.03
CA MET A 252 -27.53 -3.25 -12.60
C MET A 252 -27.05 -4.70 -12.51
N PRO A 253 -26.20 -5.22 -13.43
CA PRO A 253 -25.70 -6.59 -13.27
C PRO A 253 -24.86 -6.78 -12.00
N ILE A 254 -24.11 -5.75 -11.59
CA ILE A 254 -23.31 -5.77 -10.35
C ILE A 254 -24.24 -5.72 -9.14
N ILE A 255 -25.24 -4.83 -9.16
CA ILE A 255 -26.24 -4.69 -8.10
C ILE A 255 -27.04 -6.00 -7.93
N GLN A 256 -27.47 -6.63 -9.02
CA GLN A 256 -28.16 -7.92 -8.98
C GLN A 256 -27.30 -9.05 -8.40
N GLN A 257 -26.01 -9.05 -8.68
CA GLN A 257 -25.10 -10.00 -8.07
C GLN A 257 -24.92 -9.73 -6.57
N LEU A 258 -24.83 -8.47 -6.16
CA LEU A 258 -24.81 -8.06 -4.75
C LEU A 258 -26.07 -8.51 -4.01
N GLU A 259 -27.23 -8.41 -4.61
CA GLU A 259 -28.48 -8.92 -4.03
C GLU A 259 -28.43 -10.43 -3.73
N GLN A 260 -27.75 -11.20 -4.57
CA GLN A 260 -27.58 -12.64 -4.33
C GLN A 260 -26.63 -12.93 -3.16
N LEU A 261 -25.67 -12.02 -2.91
CA LEU A 261 -24.69 -12.14 -1.84
C LEU A 261 -25.18 -11.56 -0.50
N SER A 262 -26.19 -10.68 -0.54
CA SER A 262 -26.66 -9.89 0.62
C SER A 262 -27.80 -10.61 1.37
N ALA A 263 -27.57 -11.57 2.19
CA ALA A 263 -28.49 -12.17 3.18
C ALA A 263 -30.00 -11.85 3.02
N GLY A 264 -30.53 -11.80 1.78
CA GLY A 264 -31.94 -11.51 1.44
C GLY A 264 -32.31 -10.02 1.35
N LYS A 265 -31.36 -9.08 1.52
CA LYS A 265 -31.62 -7.65 1.29
C LYS A 265 -31.71 -7.37 -0.20
N LYS A 266 -32.59 -6.42 -0.57
CA LYS A 266 -32.88 -6.09 -1.96
C LYS A 266 -32.63 -4.61 -2.23
N TYR A 267 -32.20 -4.31 -3.43
CA TYR A 267 -32.14 -2.96 -3.98
C TYR A 267 -33.56 -2.38 -4.10
N ASN A 268 -33.74 -1.10 -3.90
CA ASN A 268 -35.03 -0.41 -3.79
C ASN A 268 -35.88 -0.81 -2.57
N ALA A 269 -35.30 -1.45 -1.56
CA ALA A 269 -36.02 -1.76 -0.32
C ALA A 269 -36.01 -0.61 0.68
N SER A 270 -34.92 0.14 0.77
CA SER A 270 -34.78 1.37 1.55
C SER A 270 -33.65 2.23 1.02
N LYS A 271 -33.75 3.55 1.21
CA LYS A 271 -32.74 4.51 0.76
C LYS A 271 -31.33 4.19 1.28
N ASP A 272 -31.20 3.80 2.54
CA ASP A 272 -29.89 3.51 3.16
C ASP A 272 -29.24 2.24 2.58
N LEU A 273 -30.06 1.21 2.27
CA LEU A 273 -29.57 0.01 1.60
C LEU A 273 -29.16 0.31 0.16
N ASP A 274 -29.93 1.16 -0.54
CA ASP A 274 -29.65 1.54 -1.92
C ASP A 274 -28.30 2.26 -2.04
N VAL A 275 -27.97 3.15 -1.09
CA VAL A 275 -26.65 3.78 -1.00
C VAL A 275 -25.55 2.70 -0.95
N SER A 276 -25.70 1.69 -0.10
CA SER A 276 -24.71 0.62 0.03
C SER A 276 -24.54 -0.19 -1.26
N PHE A 277 -25.62 -0.53 -1.96
CA PHE A 277 -25.55 -1.20 -3.27
C PHE A 277 -24.83 -0.34 -4.32
N LYS A 278 -25.16 0.95 -4.39
CA LYS A 278 -24.58 1.91 -5.34
C LYS A 278 -23.09 2.12 -5.09
N VAL A 279 -22.70 2.35 -3.83
CA VAL A 279 -21.29 2.53 -3.45
C VAL A 279 -20.44 1.33 -3.84
N ILE A 280 -20.88 0.12 -3.52
CA ILE A 280 -20.10 -1.08 -3.87
C ILE A 280 -20.02 -1.25 -5.39
N ALA A 281 -21.11 -1.03 -6.12
CA ALA A 281 -21.13 -1.17 -7.58
C ALA A 281 -20.20 -0.18 -8.28
N ASP A 282 -20.16 1.07 -7.82
CA ASP A 282 -19.24 2.10 -8.31
C ASP A 282 -17.79 1.76 -7.99
N HIS A 283 -17.51 1.48 -6.73
CA HIS A 283 -16.15 1.32 -6.26
C HIS A 283 -15.49 0.05 -6.80
N ILE A 284 -16.20 -1.06 -6.95
CA ILE A 284 -15.63 -2.28 -7.53
C ILE A 284 -15.26 -2.08 -9.00
N ARG A 285 -16.03 -1.26 -9.73
CA ARG A 285 -15.73 -0.86 -11.09
C ARG A 285 -14.44 -0.03 -11.12
N ALA A 286 -14.34 1.02 -10.29
CA ALA A 286 -13.16 1.88 -10.18
C ALA A 286 -11.90 1.11 -9.79
N VAL A 287 -11.99 0.25 -8.77
CA VAL A 287 -10.87 -0.56 -8.27
C VAL A 287 -10.40 -1.57 -9.33
N SER A 288 -11.33 -2.23 -10.03
CA SER A 288 -10.98 -3.20 -11.07
C SER A 288 -10.18 -2.57 -12.20
N PHE A 289 -10.57 -1.38 -12.66
CA PHE A 289 -9.84 -0.65 -13.70
C PHE A 289 -8.50 -0.10 -13.20
N ALA A 290 -8.46 0.48 -12.01
CA ALA A 290 -7.24 1.05 -11.47
C ALA A 290 -6.16 -0.01 -11.24
N ILE A 291 -6.54 -1.19 -10.72
CA ILE A 291 -5.62 -2.33 -10.55
C ILE A 291 -5.24 -2.93 -11.90
N GLY A 292 -6.19 -3.06 -12.82
CA GLY A 292 -5.93 -3.51 -14.19
C GLY A 292 -4.89 -2.66 -14.92
N ASP A 293 -4.86 -1.36 -14.64
CA ASP A 293 -3.85 -0.41 -15.14
C ASP A 293 -2.53 -0.40 -14.33
N GLY A 294 -2.42 -1.26 -13.30
CA GLY A 294 -1.18 -1.48 -12.54
C GLY A 294 -1.06 -0.70 -11.22
N ALA A 295 -2.10 0.02 -10.78
CA ALA A 295 -2.07 0.67 -9.47
C ALA A 295 -2.37 -0.33 -8.35
N LEU A 296 -1.59 -0.29 -7.25
CA LEU A 296 -1.74 -1.19 -6.12
C LEU A 296 -2.15 -0.45 -4.84
N PRO A 297 -2.95 -1.09 -3.94
CA PRO A 297 -3.27 -0.51 -2.65
C PRO A 297 -2.01 -0.17 -1.83
N SER A 298 -1.93 1.06 -1.32
CA SER A 298 -0.82 1.53 -0.48
C SER A 298 -1.29 2.54 0.57
N ASN A 299 -0.38 3.08 1.38
CA ASN A 299 -0.71 4.09 2.40
C ASN A 299 -0.74 5.53 1.86
N GLU A 300 -0.23 5.77 0.65
CA GLU A 300 -0.07 7.12 0.11
C GLU A 300 -0.46 7.15 -1.38
N GLY A 301 -0.75 8.34 -1.88
CA GLY A 301 -0.99 8.61 -3.28
C GLY A 301 -2.13 7.78 -3.89
N ARG A 302 -1.92 7.27 -5.10
CA ARG A 302 -2.93 6.48 -5.85
C ARG A 302 -3.37 5.24 -5.10
N GLY A 303 -2.42 4.54 -4.48
CA GLY A 303 -2.72 3.30 -3.76
C GLY A 303 -3.58 3.52 -2.52
N TYR A 304 -3.50 4.69 -1.88
CA TYR A 304 -4.38 5.06 -0.78
C TYR A 304 -5.84 5.15 -1.25
N ILE A 305 -6.09 5.75 -2.41
CA ILE A 305 -7.43 5.84 -2.98
C ILE A 305 -8.02 4.45 -3.23
N ILE A 306 -7.26 3.55 -3.87
CA ILE A 306 -7.72 2.16 -4.10
C ILE A 306 -8.04 1.46 -2.79
N ARG A 307 -7.16 1.58 -1.80
CA ARG A 307 -7.36 1.03 -0.46
C ARG A 307 -8.63 1.57 0.18
N ARG A 308 -8.86 2.88 0.12
CA ARG A 308 -10.06 3.55 0.63
C ARG A 308 -11.32 3.02 -0.02
N LEU A 309 -11.35 2.87 -1.37
CA LEU A 309 -12.50 2.35 -2.11
C LEU A 309 -12.82 0.90 -1.74
N ILE A 310 -11.81 0.03 -1.63
CA ILE A 310 -11.98 -1.36 -1.20
C ILE A 310 -12.57 -1.40 0.21
N ARG A 311 -11.98 -0.66 1.16
CA ARG A 311 -12.41 -0.65 2.57
C ARG A 311 -13.80 -0.08 2.74
N ARG A 312 -14.13 0.99 2.00
CA ARG A 312 -15.49 1.55 1.98
C ARG A 312 -16.51 0.54 1.46
N SER A 313 -16.16 -0.19 0.40
CA SER A 313 -17.00 -1.28 -0.11
C SER A 313 -17.22 -2.41 0.89
N VAL A 314 -16.19 -2.79 1.65
CA VAL A 314 -16.30 -3.81 2.72
C VAL A 314 -17.24 -3.34 3.83
N MET A 315 -17.14 -2.08 4.25
CA MET A 315 -18.03 -1.50 5.26
C MET A 315 -19.50 -1.50 4.81
N HIS A 316 -19.76 -1.08 3.56
CA HIS A 316 -21.12 -1.15 2.98
C HIS A 316 -21.60 -2.60 2.80
N GLY A 317 -20.69 -3.54 2.51
CA GLY A 317 -20.99 -4.97 2.46
C GLY A 317 -21.51 -5.50 3.81
N GLN A 318 -20.91 -5.06 4.92
CA GLN A 318 -21.40 -5.41 6.26
C GLN A 318 -22.82 -4.84 6.52
N ARG A 319 -23.09 -3.60 6.08
CA ARG A 319 -24.47 -3.02 6.15
C ARG A 319 -25.47 -3.83 5.35
N LEU A 320 -25.04 -4.44 4.24
CA LEU A 320 -25.85 -5.38 3.46
C LEU A 320 -25.92 -6.79 4.09
N GLY A 321 -25.22 -7.05 5.19
CA GLY A 321 -25.21 -8.34 5.88
C GLY A 321 -24.36 -9.41 5.19
N ILE A 322 -23.48 -9.01 4.28
CA ILE A 322 -22.57 -9.93 3.58
C ILE A 322 -21.46 -10.38 4.55
N GLN A 323 -21.26 -11.68 4.66
CA GLN A 323 -20.25 -12.29 5.51
C GLN A 323 -19.02 -12.69 4.70
N GLY A 324 -17.82 -12.39 5.24
CA GLY A 324 -16.55 -12.74 4.61
C GLY A 324 -16.25 -11.95 3.32
N SER A 325 -15.22 -12.37 2.60
CA SER A 325 -14.77 -11.69 1.37
C SER A 325 -15.73 -11.92 0.21
N PHE A 326 -16.09 -10.86 -0.48
CA PHE A 326 -17.10 -10.91 -1.53
C PHE A 326 -16.76 -10.09 -2.79
N LEU A 327 -15.90 -9.07 -2.66
CA LEU A 327 -15.58 -8.15 -3.75
C LEU A 327 -15.01 -8.85 -4.97
N THR A 328 -14.18 -9.86 -4.74
CA THR A 328 -13.57 -10.66 -5.83
C THR A 328 -14.58 -11.35 -6.71
N LYS A 329 -15.76 -11.66 -6.18
CA LYS A 329 -16.86 -12.30 -6.92
C LYS A 329 -17.51 -11.36 -7.91
N LEU A 330 -17.42 -10.05 -7.70
CA LEU A 330 -18.01 -9.02 -8.55
C LEU A 330 -17.12 -8.65 -9.74
N VAL A 331 -15.80 -8.86 -9.64
CA VAL A 331 -14.84 -8.49 -10.71
C VAL A 331 -15.15 -9.14 -12.05
N PRO A 332 -15.53 -10.44 -12.15
CA PRO A 332 -15.92 -11.04 -13.41
C PRO A 332 -17.14 -10.37 -14.07
N THR A 333 -18.07 -9.86 -13.26
CA THR A 333 -19.23 -9.12 -13.78
C THR A 333 -18.79 -7.78 -14.36
N VAL A 334 -17.92 -7.04 -13.68
CA VAL A 334 -17.32 -5.81 -14.21
C VAL A 334 -16.60 -6.09 -15.53
N ALA A 335 -15.75 -7.12 -15.56
CA ALA A 335 -15.04 -7.53 -16.78
C ALA A 335 -16.02 -7.84 -17.93
N SER A 336 -17.09 -8.57 -17.66
CA SER A 336 -18.09 -8.90 -18.69
C SER A 336 -18.82 -7.69 -19.27
N ILE A 337 -19.19 -6.71 -18.42
CA ILE A 337 -19.87 -5.47 -18.86
C ILE A 337 -18.94 -4.65 -19.76
N MET A 338 -17.65 -4.58 -19.41
CA MET A 338 -16.70 -3.65 -20.01
C MET A 338 -15.85 -4.25 -21.15
N HIS A 339 -15.88 -5.59 -21.33
CA HIS A 339 -15.00 -6.34 -22.24
C HIS A 339 -14.99 -5.83 -23.69
N SER A 340 -16.13 -5.34 -24.20
CA SER A 340 -16.25 -4.92 -25.60
C SER A 340 -15.30 -3.77 -25.98
N TYR A 341 -14.92 -2.92 -25.02
CA TYR A 341 -14.04 -1.78 -25.25
C TYR A 341 -12.78 -1.79 -24.37
N TYR A 342 -12.82 -2.44 -23.22
CA TYR A 342 -11.72 -2.54 -22.25
C TYR A 342 -11.37 -4.01 -21.96
N PRO A 343 -10.74 -4.71 -22.92
CA PRO A 343 -10.40 -6.14 -22.75
C PRO A 343 -9.39 -6.37 -21.63
N GLU A 344 -8.59 -5.36 -21.28
CA GLU A 344 -7.55 -5.44 -20.24
C GLU A 344 -8.08 -5.85 -18.86
N VAL A 345 -9.33 -5.52 -18.52
CA VAL A 345 -9.93 -5.96 -17.25
C VAL A 345 -10.15 -7.49 -17.25
N THR A 346 -10.50 -8.06 -18.40
CA THR A 346 -10.64 -9.51 -18.55
C THR A 346 -9.27 -10.21 -18.59
N GLU A 347 -8.31 -9.61 -19.30
CA GLU A 347 -6.96 -10.16 -19.43
C GLU A 347 -6.23 -10.20 -18.08
N ASN A 348 -6.46 -9.21 -17.22
CA ASN A 348 -5.86 -9.11 -15.89
C ASN A 348 -6.77 -9.63 -14.76
N LEU A 349 -7.84 -10.39 -15.07
CA LEU A 349 -8.88 -10.76 -14.10
C LEU A 349 -8.33 -11.42 -12.84
N GLU A 350 -7.50 -12.45 -12.97
CA GLU A 350 -6.94 -13.17 -11.82
C GLU A 350 -6.05 -12.28 -10.96
N PHE A 351 -5.28 -11.41 -11.58
CA PHE A 351 -4.43 -10.45 -10.89
C PHE A 351 -5.26 -9.46 -10.09
N ILE A 352 -6.30 -8.86 -10.71
CA ILE A 352 -7.22 -7.94 -10.05
C ILE A 352 -7.88 -8.61 -8.83
N GLN A 353 -8.37 -9.84 -9.00
CA GLN A 353 -8.98 -10.60 -7.91
C GLN A 353 -8.02 -10.88 -6.77
N LYS A 354 -6.76 -11.26 -7.05
CA LYS A 354 -5.75 -11.50 -6.00
C LYS A 354 -5.44 -10.24 -5.20
N VAL A 355 -5.27 -9.10 -5.87
CA VAL A 355 -4.99 -7.82 -5.21
C VAL A 355 -6.15 -7.40 -4.30
N ILE A 356 -7.38 -7.47 -4.82
CA ILE A 356 -8.60 -7.13 -4.05
C ILE A 356 -8.74 -8.08 -2.86
N ALA A 357 -8.61 -9.40 -3.06
CA ALA A 357 -8.73 -10.40 -1.99
C ALA A 357 -7.77 -10.12 -0.84
N ASN A 358 -6.52 -9.78 -1.15
CA ASN A 358 -5.50 -9.50 -0.14
C ASN A 358 -5.85 -8.28 0.73
N GLU A 359 -6.27 -7.17 0.11
CA GLU A 359 -6.64 -5.96 0.86
C GLU A 359 -7.97 -6.13 1.61
N GLU A 360 -8.96 -6.80 0.99
CA GLU A 360 -10.25 -7.10 1.58
C GLU A 360 -10.10 -7.99 2.82
N ASN A 361 -9.36 -9.12 2.73
CA ASN A 361 -9.12 -10.04 3.85
C ASN A 361 -8.40 -9.33 4.99
N ARG A 362 -7.35 -8.58 4.66
CA ARG A 362 -6.58 -7.81 5.64
C ARG A 362 -7.42 -6.78 6.39
N PHE A 363 -8.37 -6.15 5.72
CA PHE A 363 -9.25 -5.19 6.36
C PHE A 363 -10.34 -5.88 7.17
N GLN A 364 -10.83 -7.04 6.74
CA GLN A 364 -11.81 -7.82 7.51
C GLN A 364 -11.29 -8.31 8.85
N GLU A 365 -9.97 -8.55 8.99
CA GLU A 365 -9.35 -8.89 10.26
C GLU A 365 -9.41 -7.74 11.28
N THR A 366 -9.43 -6.49 10.81
CA THR A 366 -9.35 -5.29 11.67
C THR A 366 -10.66 -4.50 11.77
N ILE A 367 -11.57 -4.64 10.80
CA ILE A 367 -12.81 -3.84 10.77
C ILE A 367 -13.72 -4.12 11.95
N HIS A 368 -13.82 -5.38 12.38
CA HIS A 368 -14.67 -5.77 13.50
C HIS A 368 -14.23 -5.09 14.80
N ASP A 369 -12.93 -5.07 15.07
CA ASP A 369 -12.36 -4.40 16.23
C ASP A 369 -12.51 -2.88 16.15
N GLY A 370 -12.30 -2.30 14.95
CA GLY A 370 -12.46 -0.87 14.71
C GLY A 370 -13.89 -0.37 14.94
N LEU A 371 -14.89 -1.10 14.43
CA LEU A 371 -16.30 -0.76 14.63
C LEU A 371 -16.73 -0.94 16.09
N ALA A 372 -16.30 -2.01 16.77
CA ALA A 372 -16.61 -2.23 18.18
C ALA A 372 -16.04 -1.11 19.08
N ILE A 373 -14.87 -0.58 18.74
CA ILE A 373 -14.28 0.57 19.42
C ILE A 373 -15.11 1.82 19.17
N LEU A 374 -15.49 2.11 17.93
CA LEU A 374 -16.34 3.25 17.60
C LEU A 374 -17.67 3.20 18.33
N GLU A 375 -18.33 2.06 18.37
CA GLU A 375 -19.58 1.87 19.11
C GLU A 375 -19.40 2.11 20.62
N THR A 376 -18.27 1.64 21.19
CA THR A 376 -17.93 1.88 22.61
C THR A 376 -17.72 3.36 22.86
N VAL A 377 -16.95 4.05 22.01
CA VAL A 377 -16.69 5.48 22.13
C VAL A 377 -17.98 6.29 21.97
N PHE A 378 -18.84 5.93 21.02
CA PHE A 378 -20.14 6.61 20.83
C PHE A 378 -21.07 6.41 22.04
N ALA A 379 -21.07 5.23 22.66
CA ALA A 379 -21.82 5.00 23.90
C ALA A 379 -21.31 5.91 25.05
N GLU A 380 -20.00 6.03 25.22
CA GLU A 380 -19.39 6.93 26.19
C GLU A 380 -19.68 8.42 25.89
N MET A 381 -19.60 8.80 24.63
CA MET A 381 -19.93 10.18 24.18
C MET A 381 -21.39 10.53 24.47
N LYS A 382 -22.30 9.59 24.23
CA LYS A 382 -23.74 9.74 24.52
C LYS A 382 -23.99 9.94 26.01
N GLU A 383 -23.32 9.18 26.90
CA GLU A 383 -23.39 9.37 28.36
C GLU A 383 -22.89 10.73 28.82
N LYS A 384 -21.85 11.24 28.14
CA LYS A 384 -21.21 12.54 28.43
C LYS A 384 -21.85 13.72 27.67
N ASN A 385 -22.90 13.50 26.88
CA ASN A 385 -23.50 14.49 25.96
C ASN A 385 -22.49 15.17 25.02
N GLN A 386 -21.52 14.42 24.54
CA GLN A 386 -20.53 14.89 23.58
C GLN A 386 -21.02 14.60 22.16
N THR A 387 -20.82 15.53 21.24
CA THR A 387 -21.23 15.42 19.82
C THR A 387 -20.03 15.31 18.87
N VAL A 388 -18.80 15.52 19.37
CA VAL A 388 -17.59 15.52 18.56
C VAL A 388 -16.66 14.40 19.02
N LEU A 389 -16.34 13.47 18.13
CA LEU A 389 -15.33 12.41 18.30
C LEU A 389 -13.94 13.05 18.33
N SER A 390 -13.14 12.77 19.37
CA SER A 390 -11.80 13.37 19.50
C SER A 390 -10.85 12.93 18.41
N GLY A 391 -9.95 13.82 17.99
CA GLY A 391 -8.90 13.54 17.01
C GLY A 391 -7.98 12.41 17.44
N GLU A 392 -7.71 12.23 18.74
CA GLU A 392 -6.94 11.11 19.31
C GLU A 392 -7.61 9.76 19.03
N ASN A 393 -8.93 9.65 19.24
CA ASN A 393 -9.66 8.42 18.94
C ASN A 393 -9.70 8.13 17.44
N ALA A 394 -9.92 9.15 16.62
CA ALA A 394 -9.89 9.02 15.16
C ALA A 394 -8.49 8.59 14.67
N PHE A 395 -7.42 9.16 15.26
CA PHE A 395 -6.05 8.78 14.94
C PHE A 395 -5.73 7.34 15.38
N LYS A 396 -6.18 6.92 16.54
CA LYS A 396 -6.01 5.53 17.01
C LYS A 396 -6.67 4.52 16.08
N LEU A 397 -7.86 4.82 15.57
CA LEU A 397 -8.54 3.99 14.56
C LEU A 397 -7.73 3.91 13.27
N TYR A 398 -7.17 5.03 12.82
CA TYR A 398 -6.35 5.10 11.63
C TYR A 398 -5.02 4.35 11.77
N ASP A 399 -4.26 4.63 12.83
CA ASP A 399 -2.89 4.16 13.02
C ASP A 399 -2.83 2.69 13.45
N THR A 400 -3.69 2.30 14.39
CA THR A 400 -3.65 0.96 15.01
C THR A 400 -4.52 -0.05 14.27
N TYR A 401 -5.71 0.37 13.84
CA TYR A 401 -6.70 -0.54 13.22
C TYR A 401 -6.77 -0.40 11.71
N GLY A 402 -6.01 0.55 11.13
CA GLY A 402 -6.00 0.79 9.69
C GLY A 402 -7.36 1.24 9.15
N PHE A 403 -8.18 1.87 9.98
CA PHE A 403 -9.48 2.41 9.61
C PHE A 403 -9.28 3.80 8.98
N PRO A 404 -9.51 4.00 7.68
CA PRO A 404 -9.29 5.29 7.04
C PRO A 404 -10.05 6.40 7.75
N TYR A 405 -9.44 7.59 7.84
CA TYR A 405 -10.05 8.75 8.51
C TYR A 405 -11.42 9.10 7.92
N GLU A 406 -11.54 9.06 6.59
CA GLU A 406 -12.77 9.35 5.87
C GLU A 406 -13.89 8.35 6.20
N LEU A 407 -13.56 7.07 6.46
CA LEU A 407 -14.54 6.09 6.92
C LEU A 407 -14.98 6.35 8.36
N THR A 408 -14.07 6.86 9.19
CA THR A 408 -14.41 7.33 10.54
C THR A 408 -15.37 8.53 10.47
N LEU A 409 -15.11 9.48 9.58
CA LEU A 409 -16.01 10.63 9.32
C LEU A 409 -17.41 10.17 8.88
N GLU A 410 -17.47 9.31 7.85
CA GLU A 410 -18.73 8.80 7.31
C GLU A 410 -19.53 8.05 8.37
N TYR A 411 -18.86 7.15 9.13
CA TYR A 411 -19.55 6.37 10.16
C TYR A 411 -19.99 7.24 11.35
N ALA A 412 -19.21 8.26 11.73
CA ALA A 412 -19.56 9.22 12.75
C ALA A 412 -20.77 10.07 12.33
N SER A 413 -20.75 10.62 11.11
CA SER A 413 -21.84 11.41 10.54
C SER A 413 -23.14 10.62 10.45
N ASP A 414 -23.12 9.38 10.03
CA ASP A 414 -24.28 8.48 9.97
C ASP A 414 -24.92 8.21 11.33
N ASN A 415 -24.10 8.31 12.40
CA ASN A 415 -24.56 8.18 13.79
C ASN A 415 -24.83 9.51 14.47
N GLY A 416 -24.77 10.65 13.75
CA GLY A 416 -25.06 11.99 14.25
C GLY A 416 -23.94 12.63 15.07
N TYR A 417 -22.68 12.22 14.83
CA TYR A 417 -21.48 12.77 15.46
C TYR A 417 -20.59 13.48 14.44
N GLU A 418 -19.87 14.50 14.90
CA GLU A 418 -18.78 15.16 14.18
C GLU A 418 -17.42 14.57 14.59
N VAL A 419 -16.36 14.85 13.86
CA VAL A 419 -14.99 14.40 14.17
C VAL A 419 -14.06 15.61 14.25
N ASP A 420 -13.20 15.66 15.29
CA ASP A 420 -12.17 16.67 15.48
C ASP A 420 -11.02 16.46 14.47
N GLU A 421 -11.12 17.12 13.33
CA GLU A 421 -10.13 17.05 12.27
C GLU A 421 -8.80 17.71 12.67
N GLU A 422 -8.82 18.83 13.36
CA GLU A 422 -7.60 19.53 13.80
C GLU A 422 -6.79 18.66 14.75
N GLY A 423 -7.45 18.00 15.71
CA GLY A 423 -6.82 17.04 16.62
C GLY A 423 -6.24 15.83 15.89
N PHE A 424 -6.95 15.29 14.90
CA PHE A 424 -6.44 14.19 14.07
C PHE A 424 -5.16 14.61 13.30
N GLN A 425 -5.15 15.77 12.66
CA GLN A 425 -3.99 16.28 11.92
C GLN A 425 -2.79 16.55 12.84
N ALA A 426 -3.03 17.00 14.07
CA ALA A 426 -1.99 17.20 15.07
C ALA A 426 -1.31 15.86 15.43
N GLU A 427 -2.07 14.79 15.65
CA GLU A 427 -1.54 13.44 15.94
C GLU A 427 -0.79 12.87 14.74
N MET A 428 -1.30 13.05 13.53
CA MET A 428 -0.62 12.66 12.28
C MET A 428 0.74 13.34 12.12
N LYS A 429 0.80 14.63 12.44
CA LYS A 429 2.06 15.40 12.42
C LYS A 429 3.03 14.90 13.47
N ALA A 430 2.58 14.65 14.69
CA ALA A 430 3.40 14.11 15.77
C ALA A 430 3.96 12.71 15.43
N GLN A 431 3.17 11.85 14.77
CA GLN A 431 3.65 10.55 14.26
C GLN A 431 4.75 10.72 13.21
N LYS A 432 4.55 11.61 12.21
CA LYS A 432 5.56 11.88 11.17
C LYS A 432 6.88 12.41 11.77
N GLU A 433 6.79 13.26 12.79
CA GLU A 433 7.95 13.79 13.51
C GLU A 433 8.67 12.68 14.30
N ARG A 434 7.93 11.80 15.01
CA ARG A 434 8.49 10.63 15.68
C ARG A 434 9.17 9.66 14.69
N ALA A 435 8.56 9.40 13.55
CA ALA A 435 9.13 8.58 12.49
C ALA A 435 10.39 9.20 11.88
N ARG A 436 10.44 10.53 11.71
CA ARG A 436 11.64 11.26 11.28
C ARG A 436 12.74 11.21 12.33
N ALA A 437 12.43 11.41 13.61
CA ALA A 437 13.37 11.34 14.71
C ALA A 437 13.96 9.92 14.89
N ALA A 438 13.16 8.88 14.69
CA ALA A 438 13.60 7.48 14.72
C ALA A 438 14.47 7.10 13.51
N ARG A 439 14.39 7.83 12.40
CA ARG A 439 15.28 7.71 11.25
C ARG A 439 16.53 8.59 11.43
N ASN A 440 17.14 8.55 12.60
CA ASN A 440 18.48 9.16 12.79
C ASN A 440 19.46 8.52 11.82
N THR A 441 19.54 9.08 10.65
CA THR A 441 20.59 8.82 9.70
C THR A 441 21.19 10.15 9.28
N GLU A 442 22.46 10.21 9.36
CA GLU A 442 23.39 11.25 8.98
C GLU A 442 23.27 11.75 7.52
N THR A 443 22.08 11.76 6.94
CA THR A 443 21.92 12.04 5.51
C THR A 443 20.70 12.87 5.20
N SER A 444 20.56 14.01 5.82
CA SER A 444 19.79 15.03 5.12
C SER A 444 19.96 16.36 5.77
N MET A 445 20.84 17.04 5.34
CA MET A 445 20.87 18.44 4.95
C MET A 445 22.26 18.66 4.44
N ASN A 446 22.50 18.18 3.22
CA ASN A 446 23.41 18.94 2.39
C ASN A 446 22.74 20.31 2.25
N VAL A 447 23.06 21.22 3.17
CA VAL A 447 23.13 22.62 2.81
C VAL A 447 23.99 22.60 1.55
N GLN A 448 23.36 22.81 0.38
CA GLN A 448 24.10 22.96 -0.86
C GLN A 448 24.93 24.20 -0.65
N SER A 449 26.18 24.02 -0.26
CA SER A 449 27.13 25.09 -0.07
C SER A 449 27.14 25.95 -1.34
N ALA A 450 27.02 27.24 -1.19
CA ALA A 450 27.08 28.16 -2.34
C ALA A 450 28.34 27.93 -3.17
N VAL A 451 29.45 27.58 -2.51
CA VAL A 451 30.72 27.24 -3.10
C VAL A 451 30.66 26.06 -4.09
N LEU A 452 29.89 25.02 -3.79
CA LEU A 452 29.72 23.88 -4.70
C LEU A 452 28.95 24.22 -5.97
N ARG A 453 28.10 25.26 -5.95
CA ARG A 453 27.37 25.75 -7.13
C ARG A 453 28.27 26.57 -8.06
N ASP A 454 29.31 27.20 -7.50
CA ASP A 454 30.26 28.02 -8.24
C ASP A 454 31.34 27.18 -8.97
N ILE A 455 31.41 25.87 -8.69
CA ILE A 455 32.29 24.96 -9.41
C ILE A 455 31.67 24.65 -10.78
N THR A 456 32.21 25.31 -11.83
CA THR A 456 31.76 25.16 -13.24
C THR A 456 32.69 24.33 -14.08
N VAL A 457 33.68 23.68 -13.48
CA VAL A 457 34.71 22.89 -14.16
C VAL A 457 34.06 21.67 -14.83
N GLU A 458 34.45 21.41 -16.08
CA GLU A 458 34.08 20.16 -16.74
C GLU A 458 34.81 18.98 -16.07
N SER A 459 34.06 17.90 -15.80
CA SER A 459 34.62 16.67 -15.25
C SER A 459 33.90 15.46 -15.90
N SER A 460 34.71 14.54 -16.41
CA SER A 460 34.23 13.35 -17.10
C SER A 460 34.46 12.06 -16.30
N PHE A 461 33.45 11.17 -16.29
CA PHE A 461 33.58 9.83 -15.75
C PHE A 461 34.13 8.88 -16.82
N VAL A 462 35.32 8.30 -16.56
CA VAL A 462 36.03 7.37 -17.48
C VAL A 462 36.09 5.93 -16.95
N GLY A 463 35.39 5.65 -15.83
CA GLY A 463 35.47 4.38 -15.09
C GLY A 463 34.59 3.25 -15.62
N TYR A 464 34.00 3.35 -16.81
CA TYR A 464 33.26 2.23 -17.40
C TYR A 464 34.18 1.09 -17.91
N ASP A 465 35.37 1.45 -18.40
CA ASP A 465 36.32 0.51 -19.04
C ASP A 465 37.68 0.47 -18.32
N ARG A 466 37.89 1.32 -17.33
CA ARG A 466 39.19 1.39 -16.60
C ARG A 466 38.98 1.72 -15.13
N THR A 467 39.88 1.23 -14.29
CA THR A 467 39.90 1.46 -12.82
C THR A 467 41.04 2.38 -12.38
N THR A 468 41.93 2.75 -13.32
CA THR A 468 43.04 3.67 -13.06
C THR A 468 43.16 4.64 -14.21
N ASP A 469 43.32 5.95 -13.89
CA ASP A 469 43.56 6.99 -14.89
C ASP A 469 44.23 8.20 -14.22
N ASN A 470 44.79 9.08 -15.03
CA ASN A 470 45.34 10.37 -14.58
C ASN A 470 44.25 11.43 -14.54
N GLY A 471 44.18 12.22 -13.49
CA GLY A 471 43.24 13.34 -13.38
C GLY A 471 43.94 14.60 -12.90
N VAL A 472 43.65 15.75 -13.52
CA VAL A 472 44.12 17.06 -13.07
C VAL A 472 43.17 17.61 -12.01
N LEU A 473 43.69 17.95 -10.83
CA LEU A 473 42.94 18.52 -9.71
C LEU A 473 42.46 19.93 -10.04
N LYS A 474 41.14 20.11 -10.19
CA LYS A 474 40.52 21.35 -10.67
C LYS A 474 39.87 22.20 -9.59
N ALA A 475 39.44 21.59 -8.49
CA ALA A 475 38.88 22.28 -7.34
C ALA A 475 39.17 21.54 -6.03
N ILE A 476 39.44 22.28 -4.97
CA ILE A 476 39.57 21.81 -3.60
C ILE A 476 38.62 22.65 -2.74
N VAL A 477 37.76 21.99 -2.01
CA VAL A 477 36.82 22.63 -1.06
C VAL A 477 37.18 22.15 0.35
N PHE A 478 37.49 23.09 1.21
CA PHE A 478 37.77 22.87 2.62
C PHE A 478 36.97 23.86 3.47
N GLU A 479 36.17 23.38 4.45
CA GLU A 479 35.33 24.21 5.32
C GLU A 479 34.46 25.22 4.55
N ASP A 480 33.83 24.73 3.45
CA ASP A 480 32.99 25.55 2.56
C ASP A 480 33.71 26.71 1.82
N GLU A 481 35.03 26.64 1.67
CA GLU A 481 35.82 27.59 0.90
C GLU A 481 36.65 26.89 -0.18
N LEU A 482 36.83 27.54 -1.34
CA LEU A 482 37.77 27.09 -2.37
C LEU A 482 39.21 27.43 -1.93
N VAL A 483 40.09 26.42 -1.92
CA VAL A 483 41.48 26.56 -1.55
C VAL A 483 42.41 26.07 -2.67
N GLU A 484 43.67 26.56 -2.69
CA GLU A 484 44.68 26.18 -3.68
C GLU A 484 45.44 24.92 -3.35
N SER A 485 45.39 24.48 -2.08
CA SER A 485 46.11 23.29 -1.60
C SER A 485 45.38 22.61 -0.46
N ALA A 486 45.56 21.31 -0.33
CA ALA A 486 45.10 20.51 0.82
C ALA A 486 46.29 20.03 1.63
N SER A 487 46.24 20.18 2.97
CA SER A 487 47.27 19.78 3.90
C SER A 487 47.07 18.32 4.35
N GLU A 488 48.17 17.70 4.78
CA GLU A 488 48.16 16.38 5.44
C GLU A 488 47.19 16.36 6.63
N ASP A 489 46.62 15.20 6.89
CA ASP A 489 45.62 14.94 7.94
C ASP A 489 44.34 15.78 7.85
N THR A 490 43.96 16.30 6.66
CA THR A 490 42.71 17.01 6.43
C THR A 490 41.73 16.17 5.61
N ARG A 491 40.42 16.33 5.85
CA ARG A 491 39.34 15.81 4.99
C ARG A 491 38.83 16.95 4.12
N VAL A 492 38.94 16.79 2.80
CA VAL A 492 38.54 17.80 1.83
C VAL A 492 37.66 17.18 0.74
N GLN A 493 36.96 18.04 0.00
CA GLN A 493 36.24 17.65 -1.22
C GLN A 493 36.95 18.15 -2.44
N VAL A 494 37.12 17.29 -3.45
CA VAL A 494 37.89 17.63 -4.65
C VAL A 494 37.20 17.24 -5.93
N VAL A 495 37.46 18.01 -6.99
CA VAL A 495 36.97 17.73 -8.35
C VAL A 495 38.15 17.62 -9.29
N PHE A 496 38.19 16.55 -10.09
CA PHE A 496 39.18 16.33 -11.16
C PHE A 496 38.53 16.60 -12.54
N ASP A 497 39.32 16.90 -13.56
CA ASP A 497 38.84 17.05 -14.95
C ASP A 497 38.30 15.73 -15.53
N GLN A 498 38.85 14.59 -15.08
CA GLN A 498 38.35 13.25 -15.35
C GLN A 498 38.64 12.31 -14.18
N THR A 499 37.81 11.28 -14.04
CA THR A 499 37.93 10.33 -12.94
C THR A 499 37.41 8.94 -13.28
N PRO A 500 38.12 7.86 -12.84
CA PRO A 500 37.59 6.49 -12.92
C PRO A 500 36.66 6.14 -11.75
N PHE A 501 36.52 7.01 -10.74
CA PHE A 501 35.64 6.79 -9.59
C PHE A 501 34.20 7.05 -9.90
N TYR A 502 33.32 6.05 -9.71
CA TYR A 502 31.89 6.18 -9.86
C TYR A 502 31.27 6.99 -8.72
N ALA A 503 30.53 8.02 -9.06
CA ALA A 503 29.74 8.80 -8.09
C ALA A 503 28.43 8.08 -7.76
N GLU A 504 28.09 8.02 -6.48
CA GLU A 504 26.87 7.39 -5.98
C GLU A 504 25.64 7.90 -6.75
N MET A 505 24.96 7.00 -7.45
CA MET A 505 23.78 7.29 -8.27
C MET A 505 23.04 5.99 -8.62
N GLY A 506 21.69 6.07 -8.82
CA GLY A 506 20.88 4.94 -9.29
C GLY A 506 20.91 3.72 -8.36
N GLY A 507 21.15 3.92 -7.06
CA GLY A 507 21.24 2.84 -6.07
C GLY A 507 22.61 2.17 -5.98
N GLN A 508 23.55 2.44 -6.89
CA GLN A 508 24.92 1.96 -6.80
C GLN A 508 25.74 2.88 -5.89
N LEU A 509 26.38 2.32 -4.86
CA LEU A 509 27.31 3.04 -4.01
C LEU A 509 28.54 3.53 -4.78
N SER A 510 29.18 4.58 -4.26
CA SER A 510 30.41 5.11 -4.84
C SER A 510 31.59 4.16 -4.66
N ASP A 511 32.59 4.31 -5.52
CA ASP A 511 33.85 3.63 -5.36
C ASP A 511 34.70 4.23 -4.23
N HIS A 512 35.59 3.37 -3.71
CA HIS A 512 36.72 3.73 -2.86
C HIS A 512 38.03 3.49 -3.59
N GLY A 513 39.13 4.01 -3.05
CA GLY A 513 40.46 3.78 -3.59
C GLY A 513 41.47 4.81 -3.13
N VAL A 514 42.49 5.00 -3.91
CA VAL A 514 43.62 5.88 -3.54
C VAL A 514 43.97 6.86 -4.65
N ILE A 515 44.55 7.98 -4.25
CA ILE A 515 45.09 8.98 -5.14
C ILE A 515 46.61 8.98 -4.92
N LYS A 516 47.40 8.90 -5.99
CA LYS A 516 48.84 8.84 -5.97
C LYS A 516 49.42 10.04 -6.71
N ASP A 517 50.60 10.47 -6.32
CA ASP A 517 51.39 11.43 -7.07
C ASP A 517 52.11 10.76 -8.26
N GLU A 518 52.83 11.57 -9.04
CA GLU A 518 53.59 11.07 -10.19
C GLU A 518 54.72 10.09 -9.82
N SER A 519 55.18 10.10 -8.55
CA SER A 519 56.17 9.14 -8.04
C SER A 519 55.57 7.80 -7.65
N GLY A 520 54.22 7.69 -7.61
CA GLY A 520 53.46 6.53 -7.18
C GLY A 520 53.22 6.47 -5.66
N GLN A 521 53.51 7.54 -4.92
CA GLN A 521 53.21 7.64 -3.49
C GLN A 521 51.71 7.97 -3.30
N VAL A 522 51.06 7.28 -2.35
CA VAL A 522 49.70 7.60 -1.95
C VAL A 522 49.67 8.95 -1.25
N VAL A 523 48.89 9.88 -1.79
CA VAL A 523 48.72 11.24 -1.24
C VAL A 523 47.30 11.44 -0.64
N ALA A 524 46.33 10.61 -0.98
CA ALA A 524 45.03 10.64 -0.35
C ALA A 524 44.27 9.30 -0.53
N THR A 525 43.30 9.06 0.36
CA THR A 525 42.31 7.98 0.22
C THR A 525 40.96 8.54 -0.13
N VAL A 526 40.25 7.91 -1.09
CA VAL A 526 38.90 8.30 -1.49
C VAL A 526 37.92 7.58 -0.61
N VAL A 527 37.13 8.35 0.17
CA VAL A 527 36.17 7.86 1.16
C VAL A 527 34.76 7.75 0.54
N GLN A 528 34.40 8.69 -0.31
CA GLN A 528 33.10 8.74 -0.97
C GLN A 528 33.17 9.60 -2.23
N VAL A 529 32.36 9.28 -3.22
CA VAL A 529 32.19 10.15 -4.40
C VAL A 529 30.69 10.39 -4.60
N LYS A 530 30.29 11.66 -4.63
CA LYS A 530 28.91 12.11 -4.91
C LYS A 530 28.89 13.02 -6.12
N LYS A 531 27.72 13.33 -6.65
CA LYS A 531 27.57 14.39 -7.65
C LYS A 531 27.44 15.75 -6.98
N ALA A 532 28.27 16.72 -7.41
CA ALA A 532 28.09 18.12 -7.09
C ALA A 532 26.77 18.66 -7.72
N PRO A 533 26.25 19.82 -7.30
CA PRO A 533 25.04 20.42 -7.87
C PRO A 533 25.06 20.59 -9.40
N ASN A 534 26.23 20.83 -9.97
CA ASN A 534 26.41 20.97 -11.43
C ASN A 534 26.77 19.64 -12.13
N GLY A 535 26.66 18.50 -11.42
CA GLY A 535 26.79 17.16 -11.98
C GLY A 535 28.21 16.56 -11.99
N GLN A 536 29.24 17.32 -11.56
CA GLN A 536 30.62 16.79 -11.47
C GLN A 536 30.75 15.72 -10.37
N PRO A 537 31.60 14.68 -10.56
CA PRO A 537 32.03 13.80 -9.48
C PRO A 537 32.82 14.58 -8.41
N LEU A 538 32.23 14.66 -7.22
CA LEU A 538 32.84 15.31 -6.04
C LEU A 538 33.37 14.23 -5.10
N HIS A 539 34.68 14.17 -4.99
CA HIS A 539 35.38 13.18 -4.19
C HIS A 539 35.63 13.73 -2.78
N THR A 540 35.13 13.04 -1.75
CA THR A 540 35.52 13.27 -0.36
C THR A 540 36.76 12.42 -0.10
N ILE A 541 37.87 13.06 0.26
CA ILE A 541 39.15 12.39 0.44
C ILE A 541 39.77 12.71 1.81
N ASP A 542 40.50 11.74 2.36
CA ASP A 542 41.39 11.94 3.49
C ASP A 542 42.81 12.13 2.95
N VAL A 543 43.37 13.28 3.18
CA VAL A 543 44.69 13.69 2.65
C VAL A 543 45.81 13.12 3.51
N VAL A 544 46.72 12.38 2.87
CA VAL A 544 47.87 11.72 3.53
C VAL A 544 49.16 12.49 3.28
N ALA A 545 49.23 13.23 2.17
CA ALA A 545 50.35 14.12 1.86
C ALA A 545 49.84 15.35 1.09
N PRO A 546 50.49 16.53 1.17
CA PRO A 546 49.97 17.75 0.59
C PRO A 546 49.65 17.64 -0.89
N MET A 547 48.51 18.17 -1.26
CA MET A 547 48.00 18.21 -2.65
C MET A 547 47.87 19.66 -3.14
N GLN A 548 48.12 19.87 -4.44
CA GLN A 548 48.14 21.20 -5.08
C GLN A 548 47.12 21.26 -6.23
N LEU A 549 46.42 22.37 -6.32
CA LEU A 549 45.48 22.65 -7.43
C LEU A 549 46.28 22.65 -8.75
N ASN A 550 45.60 22.20 -9.83
CA ASN A 550 46.15 22.06 -11.19
C ASN A 550 47.31 21.06 -11.35
N SER A 551 47.63 20.26 -10.34
CA SER A 551 48.57 19.14 -10.43
C SER A 551 47.87 17.88 -10.94
N THR A 552 48.62 17.03 -11.63
CA THR A 552 48.15 15.72 -12.11
C THR A 552 48.37 14.66 -11.05
N TYR A 553 47.37 13.83 -10.87
CA TYR A 553 47.39 12.70 -9.91
C TYR A 553 46.93 11.44 -10.61
N VAL A 554 47.45 10.29 -10.15
CA VAL A 554 46.97 8.97 -10.56
C VAL A 554 45.80 8.58 -9.65
N LEU A 555 44.64 8.39 -10.22
CA LEU A 555 43.39 8.00 -9.57
C LEU A 555 43.23 6.49 -9.71
N GLU A 556 43.23 5.74 -8.61
CA GLU A 556 43.17 4.27 -8.63
C GLU A 556 42.02 3.76 -7.75
N VAL A 557 41.02 3.20 -8.41
CA VAL A 557 39.84 2.58 -7.77
C VAL A 557 40.23 1.26 -7.14
N ASP A 558 39.66 0.91 -5.99
CA ASP A 558 39.78 -0.42 -5.40
C ASP A 558 39.11 -1.45 -6.33
N GLN A 559 39.96 -2.20 -7.04
CA GLN A 559 39.53 -3.17 -8.04
C GLN A 559 38.73 -4.32 -7.43
N GLN A 560 39.03 -4.70 -6.17
CA GLN A 560 38.36 -5.82 -5.52
C GLN A 560 36.94 -5.43 -5.12
N GLU A 561 36.76 -4.24 -4.55
CA GLU A 561 35.43 -3.73 -4.21
C GLU A 561 34.61 -3.45 -5.47
N ARG A 562 35.19 -2.81 -6.48
CA ARG A 562 34.53 -2.56 -7.76
C ARG A 562 34.09 -3.86 -8.43
N ALA A 563 34.93 -4.90 -8.44
CA ALA A 563 34.58 -6.19 -9.04
C ALA A 563 33.39 -6.85 -8.34
N LYS A 564 33.25 -6.74 -7.03
CA LYS A 564 32.08 -7.21 -6.30
C LYS A 564 30.84 -6.39 -6.62
N LEU A 565 30.97 -5.08 -6.65
CA LEU A 565 29.89 -4.13 -6.88
C LEU A 565 29.25 -4.29 -8.26
N ILE A 566 30.05 -4.41 -9.34
CA ILE A 566 29.52 -4.62 -10.72
C ILE A 566 28.77 -5.95 -10.89
N LYS A 567 29.17 -7.00 -10.17
CA LYS A 567 28.50 -8.30 -10.13
C LYS A 567 27.13 -8.16 -9.47
N ASN A 568 27.06 -7.52 -8.32
CA ASN A 568 25.82 -7.25 -7.61
C ASN A 568 24.89 -6.36 -8.45
N HIS A 569 25.43 -5.35 -9.16
CA HIS A 569 24.61 -4.49 -9.99
C HIS A 569 23.98 -5.23 -11.17
N THR A 570 24.77 -6.01 -11.89
CA THR A 570 24.22 -6.80 -13.00
C THR A 570 23.23 -7.86 -12.49
N ALA A 571 23.50 -8.50 -11.35
CA ALA A 571 22.56 -9.43 -10.71
C ALA A 571 21.25 -8.75 -10.32
N THR A 572 21.26 -7.45 -9.98
CA THR A 572 20.02 -6.68 -9.71
C THR A 572 19.13 -6.63 -10.96
N HIS A 573 19.69 -6.39 -12.15
CA HIS A 573 18.93 -6.41 -13.40
C HIS A 573 18.38 -7.81 -13.72
N LEU A 574 19.17 -8.87 -13.49
CA LEU A 574 18.68 -10.24 -13.65
C LEU A 574 17.54 -10.55 -12.67
N LEU A 575 17.66 -10.15 -11.42
CA LEU A 575 16.61 -10.31 -10.40
C LEU A 575 15.33 -9.54 -10.78
N HIS A 576 15.46 -8.30 -11.25
CA HIS A 576 14.30 -7.49 -11.63
C HIS A 576 13.49 -8.16 -12.76
N GLN A 577 14.16 -8.68 -13.77
CA GLN A 577 13.48 -9.41 -14.85
C GLN A 577 12.88 -10.74 -14.35
N ALA A 578 13.59 -11.50 -13.51
CA ALA A 578 13.07 -12.72 -12.91
C ALA A 578 11.83 -12.47 -12.04
N LEU A 579 11.82 -11.38 -11.27
CA LEU A 579 10.64 -10.92 -10.51
C LEU A 579 9.42 -10.73 -11.41
N LYS A 580 9.60 -10.11 -12.58
CA LYS A 580 8.50 -9.91 -13.54
C LYS A 580 8.01 -11.21 -14.16
N GLU A 581 8.90 -12.15 -14.43
CA GLU A 581 8.52 -13.45 -14.97
C GLU A 581 7.73 -14.29 -13.96
N VAL A 582 8.13 -14.26 -12.68
CA VAL A 582 7.52 -15.08 -11.63
C VAL A 582 6.28 -14.44 -11.03
N LEU A 583 6.33 -13.14 -10.71
CA LEU A 583 5.25 -12.45 -10.01
C LEU A 583 4.32 -11.67 -10.94
N GLY A 584 4.79 -11.34 -12.15
CA GLY A 584 4.06 -10.53 -13.12
C GLY A 584 4.65 -9.13 -13.32
N THR A 585 4.18 -8.44 -14.38
CA THR A 585 4.72 -7.15 -14.85
C THR A 585 4.57 -5.99 -13.86
N HIS A 586 3.74 -6.14 -12.83
CA HIS A 586 3.54 -5.17 -11.76
C HIS A 586 4.72 -5.09 -10.77
N ALA A 587 5.60 -6.12 -10.74
CA ALA A 587 6.77 -6.16 -9.87
C ALA A 587 7.85 -5.20 -10.38
N ASN A 588 7.62 -3.90 -10.19
CA ASN A 588 8.52 -2.84 -10.62
C ASN A 588 9.41 -2.37 -9.47
N GLN A 589 10.59 -1.86 -9.82
CA GLN A 589 11.51 -1.29 -8.85
C GLN A 589 10.87 -0.11 -8.10
N ALA A 590 10.87 -0.19 -6.76
CA ALA A 590 10.50 0.89 -5.84
C ALA A 590 11.74 1.52 -5.17
N GLY A 591 12.86 0.79 -5.14
CA GLY A 591 14.15 1.24 -4.63
C GLY A 591 15.23 0.20 -4.89
N SER A 592 16.48 0.62 -4.84
CA SER A 592 17.65 -0.26 -5.01
C SER A 592 18.84 0.22 -4.17
N LEU A 593 19.63 -0.72 -3.69
CA LEU A 593 20.96 -0.48 -3.12
C LEU A 593 21.89 -1.57 -3.60
N VAL A 594 22.96 -1.16 -4.25
CA VAL A 594 24.02 -2.05 -4.72
C VAL A 594 25.31 -1.72 -3.99
N ALA A 595 25.71 -2.61 -3.11
CA ALA A 595 26.93 -2.52 -2.30
C ALA A 595 27.93 -3.64 -2.69
N PRO A 596 29.20 -3.56 -2.32
CA PRO A 596 30.16 -4.64 -2.61
C PRO A 596 29.79 -6.00 -2.01
N ARG A 597 29.18 -6.01 -0.82
CA ARG A 597 28.88 -7.26 -0.09
C ARG A 597 27.49 -7.83 -0.37
N TYR A 598 26.52 -7.02 -0.79
CA TYR A 598 25.15 -7.44 -1.02
C TYR A 598 24.42 -6.47 -1.96
N LEU A 599 23.31 -6.92 -2.50
CA LEU A 599 22.34 -6.09 -3.16
C LEU A 599 21.03 -6.11 -2.40
N ARG A 600 20.28 -5.02 -2.48
CA ARG A 600 18.94 -4.87 -1.94
C ARG A 600 18.02 -4.32 -3.03
N PHE A 601 16.91 -4.98 -3.25
CA PHE A 601 15.95 -4.61 -4.26
C PHE A 601 14.56 -4.49 -3.65
N ASP A 602 14.01 -3.28 -3.68
CA ASP A 602 12.67 -2.98 -3.22
C ASP A 602 11.76 -2.93 -4.44
N PHE A 603 10.64 -3.65 -4.39
CA PHE A 603 9.72 -3.78 -5.54
C PHE A 603 8.27 -3.74 -5.11
N SER A 604 7.39 -3.31 -6.04
CA SER A 604 5.95 -3.28 -5.83
C SER A 604 5.38 -4.70 -5.90
N HIS A 605 4.77 -5.17 -4.79
CA HIS A 605 4.04 -6.42 -4.75
C HIS A 605 3.07 -6.43 -3.57
N PHE A 606 1.88 -6.99 -3.78
CA PHE A 606 0.75 -6.92 -2.85
C PHE A 606 0.76 -7.99 -1.74
N GLY A 607 1.50 -9.10 -1.92
CA GLY A 607 1.52 -10.25 -1.02
C GLY A 607 2.93 -10.60 -0.55
N GLN A 608 3.02 -11.58 0.35
CA GLN A 608 4.28 -12.22 0.67
C GLN A 608 4.71 -13.11 -0.50
N VAL A 609 5.98 -13.06 -0.85
CA VAL A 609 6.55 -13.97 -1.86
C VAL A 609 6.75 -15.33 -1.23
N THR A 610 6.28 -16.39 -1.87
CA THR A 610 6.38 -17.75 -1.36
C THR A 610 7.80 -18.29 -1.48
N ALA A 611 8.10 -19.36 -0.71
CA ALA A 611 9.41 -20.01 -0.80
C ALA A 611 9.67 -20.60 -2.19
N GLU A 612 8.63 -21.10 -2.85
CA GLU A 612 8.67 -21.65 -4.19
C GLU A 612 8.95 -20.57 -5.23
N GLU A 613 8.30 -19.40 -5.13
CA GLU A 613 8.54 -18.25 -6.00
C GLU A 613 9.96 -17.70 -5.83
N LEU A 614 10.47 -17.61 -4.59
CA LEU A 614 11.85 -17.19 -4.32
C LEU A 614 12.87 -18.19 -4.91
N ALA A 615 12.60 -19.49 -4.77
CA ALA A 615 13.46 -20.53 -5.34
C ALA A 615 13.46 -20.47 -6.87
N GLU A 616 12.32 -20.19 -7.49
CA GLU A 616 12.20 -20.06 -8.94
C GLU A 616 12.94 -18.83 -9.47
N MET A 617 12.81 -17.68 -8.81
CA MET A 617 13.59 -16.47 -9.16
C MET A 617 15.10 -16.73 -9.07
N GLU A 618 15.54 -17.36 -7.99
CA GLU A 618 16.94 -17.72 -7.79
C GLU A 618 17.43 -18.68 -8.86
N ARG A 619 16.61 -19.65 -9.25
CA ARG A 619 16.90 -20.58 -10.34
C ARG A 619 17.06 -19.84 -11.67
N ILE A 620 16.11 -18.99 -12.03
CA ILE A 620 16.13 -18.19 -13.27
C ILE A 620 17.39 -17.33 -13.34
N VAL A 621 17.70 -16.59 -12.26
CA VAL A 621 18.90 -15.72 -12.23
C VAL A 621 20.17 -16.54 -12.42
N ASN A 622 20.32 -17.68 -11.72
CA ASN A 622 21.52 -18.52 -11.87
C ASN A 622 21.61 -19.15 -13.25
N GLU A 623 20.50 -19.57 -13.87
CA GLU A 623 20.50 -20.07 -15.26
C GLU A 623 21.01 -19.01 -16.25
N LYS A 624 20.60 -17.73 -16.07
CA LYS A 624 21.10 -16.62 -16.90
C LYS A 624 22.58 -16.32 -16.64
N ILE A 625 23.06 -16.49 -15.41
CA ILE A 625 24.48 -16.42 -15.08
C ILE A 625 25.25 -17.52 -15.81
N TRP A 626 24.81 -18.77 -15.71
CA TRP A 626 25.50 -19.91 -16.31
C TRP A 626 25.38 -19.96 -17.83
N ALA A 627 24.35 -19.30 -18.39
CA ALA A 627 24.22 -19.16 -19.85
C ALA A 627 25.27 -18.23 -20.48
N ALA A 628 26.08 -17.53 -19.67
CA ALA A 628 27.17 -16.67 -20.12
C ALA A 628 26.72 -15.63 -21.15
N LEU A 629 25.67 -14.88 -20.81
CA LEU A 629 25.07 -13.88 -21.69
C LEU A 629 25.91 -12.62 -21.75
N ASP A 630 26.05 -12.04 -22.93
CA ASP A 630 26.74 -10.76 -23.09
C ASP A 630 25.91 -9.61 -22.52
N VAL A 631 26.58 -8.70 -21.82
CA VAL A 631 26.02 -7.49 -21.24
C VAL A 631 26.49 -6.31 -22.10
N VAL A 632 25.60 -5.84 -22.97
CA VAL A 632 25.93 -4.79 -23.93
C VAL A 632 25.36 -3.47 -23.45
N THR A 633 26.19 -2.44 -23.44
CA THR A 633 25.81 -1.07 -23.11
C THR A 633 25.75 -0.21 -24.36
N ILE A 634 24.64 0.53 -24.52
CA ILE A 634 24.39 1.39 -25.68
C ILE A 634 24.02 2.79 -25.19
N GLU A 635 24.67 3.82 -25.72
CA GLU A 635 24.23 5.20 -25.58
C GLU A 635 23.34 5.59 -26.76
N THR A 636 22.13 6.00 -26.45
CA THR A 636 21.11 6.32 -27.46
C THR A 636 20.16 7.42 -26.98
N THR A 637 19.16 7.78 -27.81
CA THR A 637 18.08 8.68 -27.36
C THR A 637 17.05 7.91 -26.53
N LEU A 638 16.31 8.64 -25.69
CA LEU A 638 15.23 8.03 -24.87
C LEU A 638 14.16 7.36 -25.75
N GLU A 639 13.84 7.97 -26.90
CA GLU A 639 12.88 7.42 -27.87
C GLU A 639 13.35 6.07 -28.45
N GLU A 640 14.61 6.02 -28.89
CA GLU A 640 15.17 4.81 -29.47
C GLU A 640 15.27 3.68 -28.42
N ALA A 641 15.68 4.01 -27.20
CA ALA A 641 15.70 3.06 -26.10
C ALA A 641 14.31 2.47 -25.82
N LYS A 642 13.26 3.30 -25.81
CA LYS A 642 11.87 2.83 -25.66
C LYS A 642 11.41 1.94 -26.81
N LYS A 643 11.78 2.25 -28.06
CA LYS A 643 11.48 1.40 -29.22
C LYS A 643 12.14 0.01 -29.13
N LEU A 644 13.33 -0.03 -28.50
CA LEU A 644 14.04 -1.28 -28.23
C LEU A 644 13.49 -2.06 -27.02
N GLY A 645 12.46 -1.53 -26.36
CA GLY A 645 11.82 -2.14 -25.20
C GLY A 645 12.50 -1.84 -23.86
N ALA A 646 13.34 -0.81 -23.79
CA ALA A 646 14.00 -0.45 -22.55
C ALA A 646 13.01 0.05 -21.50
N MET A 647 13.11 -0.52 -20.31
CA MET A 647 12.36 -0.07 -19.15
C MET A 647 12.98 1.23 -18.61
N ALA A 648 12.17 2.28 -18.53
CA ALA A 648 12.49 3.52 -17.85
C ALA A 648 11.83 3.51 -16.46
N LEU A 649 12.59 3.81 -15.41
CA LEU A 649 12.04 3.89 -14.05
C LEU A 649 11.16 5.11 -13.89
N PHE A 650 10.00 4.95 -13.27
CA PHE A 650 9.10 6.05 -12.95
C PHE A 650 9.76 7.02 -11.96
N GLY A 651 9.76 8.33 -12.32
CA GLY A 651 10.23 9.41 -11.43
C GLY A 651 11.67 9.87 -11.68
N GLU A 652 12.45 9.22 -12.55
CA GLU A 652 13.77 9.73 -12.94
C GLU A 652 13.66 10.69 -14.15
N LYS A 653 14.36 11.81 -14.05
CA LYS A 653 14.50 12.77 -15.16
C LYS A 653 15.64 12.33 -16.07
N TYR A 654 15.29 11.74 -17.19
CA TYR A 654 16.27 11.36 -18.21
C TYR A 654 16.57 12.56 -19.15
N GLY A 655 17.85 12.76 -19.47
CA GLY A 655 18.27 13.70 -20.51
C GLY A 655 17.97 13.15 -21.91
N ASN A 656 18.26 13.95 -22.94
CA ASN A 656 18.10 13.54 -24.34
C ASN A 656 18.96 12.31 -24.72
N LYS A 657 20.11 12.12 -24.06
CA LYS A 657 20.96 10.94 -24.18
C LYS A 657 20.79 10.07 -22.94
N VAL A 658 20.55 8.78 -23.15
CA VAL A 658 20.40 7.77 -22.11
C VAL A 658 21.35 6.61 -22.35
N ARG A 659 21.80 5.98 -21.28
CA ARG A 659 22.59 4.76 -21.30
C ARG A 659 21.68 3.57 -21.05
N MET A 660 21.63 2.63 -21.97
CA MET A 660 20.82 1.43 -21.94
C MET A 660 21.71 0.21 -21.76
N VAL A 661 21.36 -0.65 -20.81
CA VAL A 661 22.01 -1.95 -20.57
C VAL A 661 21.11 -3.04 -21.12
N ASN A 662 21.64 -3.82 -22.05
CA ASN A 662 20.91 -4.92 -22.70
C ASN A 662 21.63 -6.25 -22.40
N ILE A 663 20.93 -7.18 -21.77
CA ILE A 663 21.40 -8.53 -21.46
C ILE A 663 20.65 -9.51 -22.38
N ALA A 664 21.24 -9.80 -23.55
CA ALA A 664 20.74 -10.74 -24.55
C ALA A 664 19.25 -10.55 -24.94
N ASN A 665 18.76 -9.31 -24.98
CA ASN A 665 17.35 -8.93 -25.20
C ASN A 665 16.37 -9.54 -24.19
N TRP A 666 16.85 -10.13 -23.10
CA TRP A 666 16.04 -10.68 -22.02
C TRP A 666 15.77 -9.64 -20.92
N SER A 667 16.78 -8.86 -20.55
CA SER A 667 16.63 -7.69 -19.68
C SER A 667 17.18 -6.45 -20.39
N ILE A 668 16.36 -5.41 -20.56
CA ILE A 668 16.73 -4.15 -21.22
C ILE A 668 16.29 -3.00 -20.32
N GLU A 669 17.25 -2.28 -19.72
CA GLU A 669 16.96 -1.24 -18.75
C GLU A 669 17.82 0.01 -18.99
N LEU A 670 17.29 1.20 -18.64
CA LEU A 670 18.06 2.42 -18.58
C LEU A 670 18.88 2.43 -17.30
N CYS A 671 20.20 2.42 -17.41
CA CYS A 671 21.10 2.37 -16.26
C CYS A 671 22.44 3.09 -16.52
N GLY A 672 22.79 4.02 -15.62
CA GLY A 672 24.08 4.72 -15.64
C GLY A 672 25.19 4.02 -14.86
N GLY A 673 24.92 2.86 -14.24
CA GLY A 673 25.87 2.14 -13.40
C GLY A 673 26.93 1.35 -14.17
N VAL A 674 27.86 0.76 -13.43
CA VAL A 674 28.92 -0.09 -13.99
C VAL A 674 28.51 -1.56 -13.88
N HIS A 675 28.75 -2.34 -14.94
CA HIS A 675 28.31 -3.72 -15.09
C HIS A 675 29.45 -4.66 -15.50
N VAL A 676 29.25 -5.96 -15.30
CA VAL A 676 30.11 -6.98 -15.89
C VAL A 676 29.92 -7.00 -17.41
N SER A 677 30.89 -7.54 -18.14
CA SER A 677 30.80 -7.69 -19.60
C SER A 677 30.02 -8.94 -20.02
N ASN A 678 29.99 -9.95 -19.14
CA ASN A 678 29.29 -11.20 -19.36
C ASN A 678 28.71 -11.71 -18.04
N THR A 679 27.49 -12.26 -18.06
CA THR A 679 26.79 -12.69 -16.84
C THR A 679 27.53 -13.78 -16.06
N GLN A 680 28.35 -14.63 -16.69
CA GLN A 680 29.14 -15.65 -16.00
C GLN A 680 30.12 -15.08 -14.96
N GLU A 681 30.54 -13.82 -15.10
CA GLU A 681 31.43 -13.16 -14.14
C GLU A 681 30.78 -13.02 -12.75
N ILE A 682 29.46 -13.03 -12.67
CA ILE A 682 28.71 -12.99 -11.41
C ILE A 682 28.95 -14.28 -10.60
N GLY A 683 29.10 -15.41 -11.28
CA GLY A 683 29.42 -16.73 -10.69
C GLY A 683 28.19 -17.39 -10.07
N LEU A 684 27.76 -16.94 -8.90
CA LEU A 684 26.63 -17.48 -8.15
C LEU A 684 25.78 -16.35 -7.57
N PHE A 685 24.46 -16.54 -7.58
CA PHE A 685 23.49 -15.64 -6.93
C PHE A 685 22.70 -16.37 -5.86
N LYS A 686 22.51 -15.78 -4.68
CA LYS A 686 21.73 -16.34 -3.59
C LYS A 686 20.90 -15.28 -2.90
N ILE A 687 19.59 -15.54 -2.76
CA ILE A 687 18.67 -14.70 -1.97
C ILE A 687 18.92 -14.99 -0.47
N ILE A 688 19.07 -13.93 0.33
CA ILE A 688 19.25 -14.00 1.78
C ILE A 688 17.92 -13.90 2.50
N SER A 689 17.12 -12.90 2.12
CA SER A 689 15.87 -12.57 2.81
C SER A 689 14.86 -11.94 1.87
N GLU A 690 13.58 -12.09 2.25
CA GLU A 690 12.46 -11.37 1.67
C GLU A 690 11.59 -10.83 2.80
N SER A 691 11.16 -9.57 2.73
CA SER A 691 10.34 -8.93 3.76
C SER A 691 9.49 -7.78 3.22
N GLY A 692 8.39 -7.47 3.91
CA GLY A 692 7.60 -6.27 3.66
C GLY A 692 8.24 -5.04 4.32
N ILE A 693 8.38 -3.94 3.58
CA ILE A 693 8.93 -2.67 4.09
C ILE A 693 7.90 -1.54 4.11
N GLY A 694 6.75 -1.76 3.52
CA GLY A 694 5.63 -0.84 3.44
C GLY A 694 4.42 -1.50 2.81
N ALA A 695 3.31 -0.79 2.78
CA ALA A 695 2.13 -1.31 2.10
C ALA A 695 2.38 -1.40 0.59
N GLY A 696 2.27 -2.61 0.05
CA GLY A 696 2.50 -2.88 -1.37
C GLY A 696 3.96 -2.81 -1.82
N VAL A 697 4.94 -2.76 -0.89
CA VAL A 697 6.37 -2.79 -1.22
C VAL A 697 7.06 -3.90 -0.46
N ARG A 698 7.77 -4.75 -1.20
CA ARG A 698 8.54 -5.87 -0.71
C ARG A 698 10.03 -5.62 -0.95
N ARG A 699 10.88 -6.21 -0.15
CA ARG A 699 12.33 -6.12 -0.22
C ARG A 699 12.94 -7.50 -0.35
N ILE A 700 13.82 -7.66 -1.32
CA ILE A 700 14.74 -8.80 -1.42
C ILE A 700 16.16 -8.33 -1.14
N GLU A 701 16.89 -9.07 -0.30
CA GLU A 701 18.33 -8.95 -0.13
C GLU A 701 19.02 -10.19 -0.69
N ALA A 702 20.09 -9.99 -1.45
CA ALA A 702 20.79 -11.09 -2.10
C ALA A 702 22.30 -10.81 -2.17
N VAL A 703 23.05 -11.86 -2.40
CA VAL A 703 24.52 -11.86 -2.55
C VAL A 703 24.95 -12.59 -3.79
N THR A 704 26.15 -12.25 -4.27
CA THR A 704 26.74 -12.91 -5.44
C THR A 704 28.14 -13.43 -5.14
N SER A 705 28.65 -14.25 -6.06
CA SER A 705 30.06 -14.67 -6.10
C SER A 705 30.57 -15.25 -4.77
N GLN A 706 31.63 -14.66 -4.22
CA GLN A 706 32.29 -15.10 -2.99
C GLN A 706 31.34 -15.06 -1.79
N GLU A 707 30.58 -13.99 -1.62
CA GLU A 707 29.65 -13.83 -0.51
C GLU A 707 28.53 -14.91 -0.55
N ALA A 708 28.06 -15.28 -1.74
CA ALA A 708 27.11 -16.36 -1.91
C ALA A 708 27.72 -17.72 -1.56
N PHE A 709 28.97 -17.99 -1.96
CA PHE A 709 29.69 -19.19 -1.59
C PHE A 709 29.92 -19.28 -0.08
N GLU A 710 30.37 -18.18 0.57
CA GLU A 710 30.61 -18.13 2.00
C GLU A 710 29.32 -18.36 2.80
N LEU A 711 28.20 -17.83 2.33
CA LEU A 711 26.87 -18.07 2.93
C LEU A 711 26.50 -19.56 2.88
N LEU A 712 26.67 -20.23 1.75
CA LEU A 712 26.39 -21.66 1.59
C LEU A 712 27.33 -22.51 2.45
N ALA A 713 28.62 -22.18 2.47
CA ALA A 713 29.62 -22.87 3.32
C ALA A 713 29.27 -22.75 4.82
N LYS A 714 28.82 -21.56 5.24
CA LYS A 714 28.35 -21.34 6.61
C LYS A 714 27.11 -22.19 6.92
N HIS A 715 26.13 -22.25 6.02
CA HIS A 715 24.94 -23.09 6.22
C HIS A 715 25.29 -24.55 6.29
N GLU A 716 26.20 -25.03 5.44
CA GLU A 716 26.69 -26.41 5.47
C GLU A 716 27.38 -26.72 6.83
N LEU A 717 28.23 -25.82 7.32
CA LEU A 717 28.90 -25.99 8.61
C LEU A 717 27.88 -26.08 9.76
N LEU A 718 26.89 -25.17 9.80
CA LEU A 718 25.81 -25.21 10.78
C LEU A 718 25.02 -26.51 10.72
N LEU A 719 24.70 -26.98 9.52
CA LEU A 719 23.98 -28.25 9.31
C LEU A 719 24.83 -29.44 9.85
N LYS A 720 26.13 -29.46 9.56
CA LYS A 720 27.07 -30.45 10.11
C LYS A 720 27.11 -30.44 11.64
N GLN A 721 27.11 -29.26 12.22
CA GLN A 721 27.08 -29.13 13.68
C GLN A 721 25.76 -29.66 14.26
N ILE A 722 24.61 -29.26 13.72
CA ILE A 722 23.30 -29.77 14.14
C ILE A 722 23.26 -31.30 13.99
N ALA A 723 23.74 -31.86 12.87
CA ALA A 723 23.79 -33.32 12.67
C ALA A 723 24.63 -34.00 13.73
N SER A 724 25.77 -33.43 14.12
CA SER A 724 26.63 -33.93 15.21
C SER A 724 25.91 -33.88 16.56
N ASP A 725 25.26 -32.75 16.89
CA ASP A 725 24.59 -32.55 18.18
C ASP A 725 23.41 -33.52 18.36
N VAL A 726 22.67 -33.80 17.31
CA VAL A 726 21.57 -34.78 17.32
C VAL A 726 22.02 -36.21 17.07
N LYS A 727 23.33 -36.44 16.86
CA LYS A 727 23.94 -37.74 16.55
C LYS A 727 23.34 -38.41 15.31
N ALA A 728 23.11 -37.63 14.27
CA ALA A 728 22.70 -38.14 12.95
C ALA A 728 23.87 -38.89 12.28
N VAL A 729 23.58 -40.00 11.64
CA VAL A 729 24.63 -40.85 10.99
C VAL A 729 25.12 -40.18 9.68
N GLN A 730 24.24 -39.50 8.96
CA GLN A 730 24.48 -38.77 7.74
C GLN A 730 23.75 -37.43 7.78
N LEU A 731 24.22 -36.43 7.03
CA LEU A 731 23.57 -35.11 6.99
C LEU A 731 22.11 -35.19 6.54
N ASP A 732 21.84 -36.00 5.52
CA ASP A 732 20.49 -36.18 5.00
C ASP A 732 19.50 -36.81 5.98
N SER A 733 20.02 -37.57 6.99
CA SER A 733 19.19 -38.16 8.05
C SER A 733 18.95 -37.23 9.25
N THR A 734 19.47 -35.99 9.20
CA THR A 734 19.32 -35.03 10.31
C THR A 734 17.85 -34.68 10.61
N PRO A 735 16.98 -34.40 9.62
CA PRO A 735 15.58 -34.12 9.88
C PRO A 735 14.85 -35.28 10.56
N GLU A 736 15.10 -36.50 10.08
CA GLU A 736 14.49 -37.72 10.68
C GLU A 736 14.95 -37.90 12.13
N ARG A 737 16.23 -37.66 12.40
CA ARG A 737 16.77 -37.77 13.75
C ARG A 737 16.23 -36.73 14.72
N VAL A 738 16.05 -35.49 14.25
CA VAL A 738 15.38 -34.42 15.02
C VAL A 738 13.93 -34.80 15.34
N SER A 739 13.17 -35.30 14.36
CA SER A 739 11.80 -35.77 14.57
C SER A 739 11.72 -36.92 15.58
N HIS A 740 12.67 -37.86 15.49
CA HIS A 740 12.76 -38.98 16.44
C HIS A 740 13.05 -38.48 17.86
N LEU A 741 13.99 -37.54 18.03
CA LEU A 741 14.30 -36.94 19.33
C LEU A 741 13.10 -36.19 19.93
N GLN A 742 12.33 -35.48 19.12
CA GLN A 742 11.10 -34.84 19.56
C GLN A 742 10.07 -35.84 20.05
N GLN A 743 9.96 -36.98 19.37
CA GLN A 743 9.08 -38.08 19.77
C GLN A 743 9.55 -38.72 21.08
N GLU A 744 10.85 -39.05 21.20
CA GLU A 744 11.47 -39.59 22.42
C GLU A 744 11.24 -38.66 23.62
N LEU A 745 11.40 -37.35 23.41
CA LEU A 745 11.14 -36.35 24.46
C LEU A 745 9.68 -36.34 24.91
N LYS A 746 8.73 -36.41 23.97
CA LYS A 746 7.30 -36.47 24.27
C LYS A 746 6.93 -37.72 25.03
N GLU A 747 7.48 -38.87 24.66
CA GLU A 747 7.26 -40.15 25.34
C GLU A 747 7.86 -40.15 26.76
N ALA A 748 9.08 -39.62 26.90
CA ALA A 748 9.71 -39.46 28.22
C ALA A 748 8.90 -38.54 29.15
N GLN A 749 8.37 -37.42 28.63
CA GLN A 749 7.50 -36.52 29.41
C GLN A 749 6.20 -37.24 29.85
N HIS A 750 5.63 -38.04 28.95
CA HIS A 750 4.43 -38.85 29.28
C HIS A 750 4.73 -39.92 30.36
N GLU A 751 5.88 -40.60 30.25
CA GLU A 751 6.30 -41.60 31.25
C GLU A 751 6.59 -40.96 32.60
N ILE A 752 7.29 -39.81 32.63
CA ILE A 752 7.52 -39.05 33.87
C ILE A 752 6.19 -38.65 34.51
N SER A 753 5.20 -38.17 33.73
CA SER A 753 3.89 -37.84 34.26
C SER A 753 3.15 -39.06 34.82
N ALA A 754 3.21 -40.20 34.12
CA ALA A 754 2.60 -41.45 34.57
C ALA A 754 3.29 -42.01 35.84
N LEU A 755 4.63 -41.94 35.92
CA LEU A 755 5.39 -42.36 37.11
C LEU A 755 5.08 -41.45 38.31
N LYS A 756 5.01 -40.12 38.11
CA LYS A 756 4.59 -39.18 39.16
C LYS A 756 3.18 -39.50 39.68
N ALA A 757 2.24 -39.79 38.78
CA ALA A 757 0.88 -40.19 39.18
C ALA A 757 0.83 -41.52 39.93
N LYS A 758 1.68 -42.50 39.58
CA LYS A 758 1.81 -43.77 40.33
C LYS A 758 2.42 -43.57 41.70
N LEU A 759 3.47 -42.75 41.81
CA LEU A 759 4.08 -42.40 43.10
C LEU A 759 3.08 -41.71 44.02
N MET A 760 2.32 -40.76 43.50
CA MET A 760 1.25 -40.10 44.24
C MET A 760 0.18 -41.09 44.77
N LYS A 761 -0.28 -42.01 43.91
CA LYS A 761 -1.23 -43.03 44.32
C LYS A 761 -0.69 -43.93 45.45
N SER A 762 0.60 -44.24 45.47
CA SER A 762 1.25 -45.05 46.53
C SER A 762 1.37 -44.30 47.85
N GLU A 763 1.78 -43.03 47.82
CA GLU A 763 1.89 -42.15 49.00
C GLU A 763 0.53 -41.82 49.62
N VAL A 764 -0.52 -41.76 48.79
CA VAL A 764 -1.90 -41.38 49.16
C VAL A 764 -2.67 -42.50 49.83
N ALA A 765 -2.27 -43.78 49.68
CA ALA A 765 -2.99 -44.90 50.28
C ALA A 765 -3.01 -44.82 51.81
N ASP A 766 -1.89 -44.43 52.42
CA ASP A 766 -1.72 -44.35 53.89
C ASP A 766 -2.18 -43.00 54.47
N LEU A 767 -2.18 -41.97 53.66
CA LEU A 767 -2.50 -40.57 54.06
C LEU A 767 -3.94 -40.37 54.50
N PHE A 768 -4.87 -41.08 53.90
CA PHE A 768 -6.32 -40.93 54.21
C PHE A 768 -6.78 -41.85 55.33
N GLU A 769 -5.91 -42.65 55.91
CA GLU A 769 -6.18 -43.46 57.07
C GLU A 769 -6.01 -42.69 58.39
N SER A 770 -5.32 -41.58 58.40
CA SER A 770 -5.03 -40.73 59.57
C SER A 770 -6.14 -39.70 59.79
N VAL A 771 -7.35 -40.13 60.12
CA VAL A 771 -8.47 -39.21 60.34
C VAL A 771 -8.48 -38.80 61.83
N SER A 772 -8.52 -37.48 62.07
CA SER A 772 -8.70 -36.85 63.36
C SER A 772 -10.10 -36.30 63.51
N THR A 773 -10.56 -36.04 64.74
CA THR A 773 -11.86 -35.41 65.01
C THR A 773 -11.70 -34.13 65.84
N ALA A 774 -12.43 -33.05 65.48
CA ALA A 774 -12.49 -31.81 66.26
C ALA A 774 -13.94 -31.33 66.27
N GLY A 775 -14.53 -31.09 67.44
CA GLY A 775 -15.94 -30.78 67.54
C GLY A 775 -16.81 -31.92 66.96
N ASN A 776 -17.64 -31.56 65.99
CA ASN A 776 -18.53 -32.49 65.25
C ASN A 776 -18.01 -32.90 63.88
N TYR A 777 -16.72 -32.62 63.58
CA TYR A 777 -16.17 -32.79 62.21
C TYR A 777 -14.94 -33.70 62.23
N SER A 778 -14.84 -34.54 61.20
CA SER A 778 -13.65 -35.34 60.91
C SER A 778 -12.73 -34.59 60.01
N PHE A 779 -11.42 -34.65 60.24
CA PHE A 779 -10.50 -33.89 59.35
C PHE A 779 -9.18 -34.66 59.21
N ILE A 780 -8.50 -34.33 58.09
CA ILE A 780 -7.14 -34.79 57.79
C ILE A 780 -6.30 -33.55 57.46
N THR A 781 -5.16 -33.43 58.13
CA THR A 781 -4.12 -32.43 57.86
C THR A 781 -2.83 -33.15 57.51
N VAL A 782 -2.19 -32.65 56.39
CA VAL A 782 -0.95 -33.26 55.93
C VAL A 782 0.02 -32.19 55.38
N HIS A 783 1.33 -32.41 55.65
CA HIS A 783 2.41 -31.64 55.06
C HIS A 783 3.17 -32.50 54.06
N LEU A 784 3.18 -32.09 52.79
CA LEU A 784 3.84 -32.78 51.69
C LEU A 784 4.82 -31.82 51.04
N PRO A 785 6.10 -31.82 51.42
CA PRO A 785 7.09 -30.91 50.86
C PRO A 785 7.36 -31.19 49.37
N ASN A 786 7.70 -30.14 48.61
CA ASN A 786 8.07 -30.20 47.21
C ASN A 786 6.97 -30.72 46.26
N LYS A 787 5.70 -30.49 46.59
CA LYS A 787 4.57 -30.77 45.71
C LYS A 787 4.07 -29.45 45.10
N ASP A 788 3.69 -29.47 43.82
CA ASP A 788 3.09 -28.31 43.19
C ASP A 788 1.58 -28.20 43.50
N MET A 789 0.99 -27.01 43.18
CA MET A 789 -0.43 -26.78 43.48
C MET A 789 -1.38 -27.67 42.67
N ASN A 790 -0.98 -28.17 41.51
CA ASN A 790 -1.80 -29.09 40.72
C ASN A 790 -1.81 -30.47 41.34
N GLU A 791 -0.67 -30.90 41.90
CA GLU A 791 -0.58 -32.13 42.67
C GLU A 791 -1.47 -32.07 43.93
N LEU A 792 -1.48 -30.93 44.66
CA LEU A 792 -2.38 -30.75 45.82
C LEU A 792 -3.86 -30.77 45.43
N ARG A 793 -4.22 -30.22 44.27
CA ARG A 793 -5.61 -30.30 43.77
C ARG A 793 -6.01 -31.73 43.43
N GLN A 794 -5.15 -32.50 42.79
CA GLN A 794 -5.38 -33.92 42.50
C GLN A 794 -5.54 -34.75 43.77
N LEU A 795 -4.78 -34.43 44.82
CA LEU A 795 -4.96 -35.03 46.13
C LEU A 795 -6.32 -34.70 46.75
N ALA A 796 -6.75 -33.46 46.66
CA ALA A 796 -8.07 -33.05 47.16
C ALA A 796 -9.21 -33.73 46.40
N ASP A 797 -9.05 -33.91 45.08
CA ASP A 797 -10.03 -34.64 44.25
C ASP A 797 -10.06 -36.13 44.60
N THR A 798 -8.89 -36.75 44.90
CA THR A 798 -8.80 -38.14 45.35
C THR A 798 -9.41 -38.32 46.76
N TRP A 799 -9.15 -37.38 47.68
CA TRP A 799 -9.78 -37.36 49.01
C TRP A 799 -11.33 -37.26 48.89
N ARG A 800 -11.81 -36.39 48.00
CA ARG A 800 -13.27 -36.22 47.78
C ARG A 800 -13.92 -37.49 47.23
N GLN A 801 -13.23 -38.24 46.36
CA GLN A 801 -13.74 -39.52 45.84
C GLN A 801 -13.80 -40.61 46.90
N LYS A 802 -12.83 -40.62 47.85
CA LYS A 802 -12.79 -41.59 48.95
C LYS A 802 -13.73 -41.25 50.13
N ALA A 803 -14.25 -40.01 50.16
CA ALA A 803 -15.06 -39.50 51.28
C ALA A 803 -14.44 -39.77 52.64
N ALA A 804 -13.11 -39.61 52.77
CA ALA A 804 -12.34 -40.05 53.90
C ALA A 804 -12.53 -39.23 55.21
N SER A 805 -12.95 -37.95 55.07
CA SER A 805 -13.21 -37.02 56.18
C SER A 805 -14.09 -35.85 55.73
N ASP A 806 -14.58 -35.05 56.69
CA ASP A 806 -15.35 -33.83 56.42
C ASP A 806 -14.48 -32.67 55.85
N VAL A 807 -13.23 -32.61 56.35
CA VAL A 807 -12.28 -31.54 55.97
C VAL A 807 -10.93 -32.16 55.61
N PHE A 808 -10.32 -31.66 54.57
CA PHE A 808 -8.95 -32.00 54.16
C PHE A 808 -8.12 -30.74 53.96
N VAL A 809 -7.00 -30.66 54.67
CA VAL A 809 -6.06 -29.54 54.54
C VAL A 809 -4.66 -30.10 54.25
N VAL A 810 -4.12 -29.69 53.12
CA VAL A 810 -2.76 -30.09 52.74
C VAL A 810 -1.88 -28.86 52.58
N ALA A 811 -0.67 -28.98 53.10
CA ALA A 811 0.36 -27.94 52.98
C ALA A 811 1.55 -28.46 52.15
N THR A 812 2.18 -27.60 51.43
CA THR A 812 3.45 -27.86 50.74
C THR A 812 4.39 -26.66 50.88
N ASN A 813 5.68 -26.93 50.75
CA ASN A 813 6.68 -25.87 50.62
C ASN A 813 7.65 -26.17 49.46
N GLU A 814 8.07 -25.14 48.79
CA GLU A 814 9.10 -25.16 47.73
C GLU A 814 10.06 -23.99 48.01
N GLY A 815 11.24 -24.29 48.50
CA GLY A 815 12.19 -23.30 49.00
C GLY A 815 11.57 -22.41 50.07
N GLU A 816 11.54 -21.12 49.90
CA GLU A 816 10.99 -20.13 50.86
C GLU A 816 9.46 -19.89 50.72
N LYS A 817 8.80 -20.59 49.83
CA LYS A 817 7.36 -20.46 49.62
C LYS A 817 6.62 -21.58 50.34
N ALA A 818 5.51 -21.21 50.97
CA ALA A 818 4.56 -22.15 51.57
C ALA A 818 3.20 -22.03 50.89
N ASN A 819 2.56 -23.14 50.56
CA ASN A 819 1.22 -23.14 49.99
C ASN A 819 0.31 -24.05 50.83
N LEU A 820 -0.93 -23.64 50.98
CA LEU A 820 -1.98 -24.37 51.67
C LEU A 820 -3.15 -24.59 50.71
N LEU A 821 -3.77 -25.76 50.80
CA LEU A 821 -5.04 -26.05 50.13
C LEU A 821 -5.98 -26.69 51.17
N ALA A 822 -7.19 -26.15 51.28
CA ALA A 822 -8.27 -26.71 52.06
C ALA A 822 -9.40 -27.18 51.17
N ALA A 823 -9.94 -28.35 51.41
CA ALA A 823 -11.13 -28.89 50.78
C ALA A 823 -12.15 -29.34 51.85
N VAL A 824 -13.43 -29.12 51.56
CA VAL A 824 -14.53 -29.42 52.49
C VAL A 824 -15.55 -30.31 51.79
N SER A 825 -16.05 -31.35 52.47
CA SER A 825 -17.09 -32.23 51.97
C SER A 825 -18.40 -31.49 51.79
N LYS A 826 -19.30 -32.02 50.94
CA LYS A 826 -20.60 -31.42 50.72
C LYS A 826 -21.42 -31.31 52.00
N ASP A 827 -21.39 -32.40 52.83
CA ASP A 827 -22.14 -32.48 54.06
C ASP A 827 -21.63 -31.49 55.14
N ALA A 828 -20.31 -31.30 55.24
CA ALA A 828 -19.73 -30.29 56.13
C ALA A 828 -20.01 -28.85 55.65
N ASN A 829 -20.02 -28.63 54.31
CA ASN A 829 -20.35 -27.33 53.76
C ASN A 829 -21.82 -26.96 54.02
N GLU A 830 -22.76 -27.91 53.90
CA GLU A 830 -24.18 -27.71 54.21
C GLU A 830 -24.38 -27.40 55.70
N LYS A 831 -23.50 -27.90 56.58
CA LYS A 831 -23.45 -27.61 58.01
C LYS A 831 -22.75 -26.30 58.38
N GLY A 832 -22.26 -25.53 57.36
CA GLY A 832 -21.70 -24.20 57.56
C GLY A 832 -20.19 -24.09 57.51
N ILE A 833 -19.43 -25.20 57.40
CA ILE A 833 -17.96 -25.13 57.22
C ILE A 833 -17.59 -24.82 55.80
N LYS A 834 -16.78 -23.78 55.62
CA LYS A 834 -16.33 -23.35 54.29
C LYS A 834 -14.80 -23.39 54.21
N ALA A 835 -14.28 -23.94 53.13
CA ALA A 835 -12.83 -24.00 52.85
C ALA A 835 -12.16 -22.62 52.88
N GLY A 836 -12.88 -21.58 52.41
CA GLY A 836 -12.38 -20.19 52.42
C GLY A 836 -12.19 -19.64 53.84
N ASP A 837 -13.03 -20.02 54.78
CA ASP A 837 -12.93 -19.57 56.19
C ASP A 837 -11.82 -20.29 56.91
N ILE A 838 -11.62 -21.60 56.63
CA ILE A 838 -10.46 -22.38 57.14
C ILE A 838 -9.17 -21.72 56.65
N ILE A 839 -9.05 -21.43 55.32
CA ILE A 839 -7.87 -20.83 54.76
C ILE A 839 -7.60 -19.44 55.37
N LYS A 840 -8.62 -18.63 55.62
CA LYS A 840 -8.45 -17.32 56.27
C LYS A 840 -7.91 -17.46 57.69
N ALA A 841 -8.38 -18.45 58.45
CA ALA A 841 -7.94 -18.70 59.81
C ALA A 841 -6.46 -19.14 59.87
N ILE A 842 -5.99 -19.96 58.92
CA ILE A 842 -4.66 -20.59 58.98
C ILE A 842 -3.57 -19.90 58.14
N ALA A 843 -3.93 -19.06 57.16
CA ALA A 843 -2.99 -18.45 56.23
C ALA A 843 -2.01 -17.45 56.90
N SER A 844 -2.40 -16.83 57.99
CA SER A 844 -1.55 -15.90 58.74
C SER A 844 -0.28 -16.56 59.30
N HIS A 845 -0.35 -17.86 59.66
CA HIS A 845 0.80 -18.61 60.16
C HIS A 845 1.92 -18.79 59.14
N ILE A 846 1.57 -18.88 57.89
CA ILE A 846 2.56 -18.92 56.76
C ILE A 846 2.91 -17.54 56.22
N GLN A 847 2.51 -16.46 56.91
CA GLN A 847 2.66 -15.07 56.43
C GLN A 847 2.09 -14.90 55.04
N GLY A 848 0.93 -15.44 54.79
CA GLY A 848 0.28 -15.51 53.50
C GLY A 848 -1.15 -15.05 53.52
N GLY A 849 -1.77 -15.08 52.37
CA GLY A 849 -3.18 -14.79 52.15
C GLY A 849 -3.74 -15.70 51.09
N GLY A 850 -5.05 -15.88 51.11
CA GLY A 850 -5.71 -16.74 50.16
C GLY A 850 -7.24 -16.69 50.28
N GLY A 851 -7.90 -17.53 49.52
CA GLY A 851 -9.34 -17.67 49.49
C GLY A 851 -9.76 -18.68 48.42
N GLY A 852 -11.03 -18.77 48.17
CA GLY A 852 -11.57 -19.69 47.17
C GLY A 852 -13.05 -19.93 47.37
N ARG A 853 -13.53 -20.99 46.74
CA ARG A 853 -14.93 -21.39 46.80
C ARG A 853 -15.23 -22.06 48.14
N PRO A 854 -16.49 -22.18 48.55
CA PRO A 854 -16.88 -22.87 49.81
C PRO A 854 -16.37 -24.30 49.92
N ASP A 855 -16.24 -25.01 48.78
CA ASP A 855 -15.82 -26.40 48.71
C ASP A 855 -14.29 -26.58 48.59
N MET A 856 -13.54 -25.55 48.13
CA MET A 856 -12.09 -25.60 47.98
C MET A 856 -11.50 -24.19 47.99
N ALA A 857 -10.46 -23.99 48.80
CA ALA A 857 -9.72 -22.73 48.88
C ALA A 857 -8.22 -22.98 49.06
N GLN A 858 -7.42 -21.95 48.66
CA GLN A 858 -5.95 -22.03 48.69
C GLN A 858 -5.32 -20.76 49.25
N ALA A 859 -4.14 -20.86 49.83
CA ALA A 859 -3.32 -19.74 50.23
C ALA A 859 -1.84 -19.94 49.86
N GLY A 860 -1.15 -18.85 49.60
CA GLY A 860 0.31 -18.81 49.45
C GLY A 860 0.94 -17.88 50.47
N GLY A 861 2.13 -18.21 50.97
CA GLY A 861 2.86 -17.43 51.96
C GLY A 861 4.37 -17.53 51.80
N LYS A 862 5.09 -16.77 52.60
CA LYS A 862 6.57 -16.66 52.59
C LYS A 862 7.22 -17.27 53.82
N ASN A 863 6.49 -17.97 54.66
CA ASN A 863 7.01 -18.59 55.89
C ASN A 863 6.71 -20.11 55.95
N PRO A 864 7.54 -20.97 55.32
CA PRO A 864 7.38 -22.44 55.44
C PRO A 864 7.45 -22.97 56.82
N ALA A 865 8.23 -22.35 57.75
CA ALA A 865 8.31 -22.75 59.16
C ALA A 865 6.97 -22.62 59.91
N GLY A 866 6.04 -21.85 59.42
CA GLY A 866 4.70 -21.69 59.96
C GLY A 866 3.70 -22.80 59.57
N ILE A 867 4.05 -23.69 58.63
CA ILE A 867 3.15 -24.79 58.19
C ILE A 867 2.65 -25.67 59.36
N PRO A 868 3.48 -26.16 60.30
CA PRO A 868 2.99 -26.97 61.41
C PRO A 868 1.97 -26.22 62.29
N ALA A 869 2.18 -24.93 62.52
CA ALA A 869 1.24 -24.08 63.26
C ALA A 869 -0.07 -23.86 62.47
N ALA A 870 0.02 -23.67 61.17
CA ALA A 870 -1.16 -23.55 60.30
C ALA A 870 -2.02 -24.82 60.30
N LEU A 871 -1.40 -26.00 60.20
CA LEU A 871 -2.10 -27.28 60.23
C LEU A 871 -2.74 -27.56 61.59
N LYS A 872 -2.06 -27.20 62.73
CA LYS A 872 -2.63 -27.31 64.09
C LYS A 872 -3.82 -26.36 64.28
N ALA A 873 -3.79 -25.16 63.74
CA ALA A 873 -4.89 -24.20 63.86
C ALA A 873 -6.17 -24.66 63.15
N VAL A 874 -6.13 -25.66 62.25
CA VAL A 874 -7.32 -26.29 61.67
C VAL A 874 -8.18 -26.99 62.76
N GLU A 875 -7.55 -27.69 63.70
CA GLU A 875 -8.21 -28.34 64.80
C GLU A 875 -8.93 -27.33 65.73
N GLU A 876 -8.23 -26.24 66.06
CA GLU A 876 -8.77 -25.15 66.86
C GLU A 876 -9.99 -24.46 66.16
N PHE A 877 -9.89 -24.28 64.89
CA PHE A 877 -10.99 -23.69 64.07
C PHE A 877 -12.22 -24.61 64.05
N LEU A 878 -12.02 -25.91 63.82
CA LEU A 878 -13.12 -26.90 63.78
C LEU A 878 -13.77 -27.17 65.16
N THR A 879 -13.01 -26.97 66.26
CA THR A 879 -13.54 -27.12 67.67
C THR A 879 -14.46 -25.92 67.98
N GLN A 880 -14.24 -24.73 67.38
CA GLN A 880 -15.03 -23.52 67.63
C GLN A 880 -16.20 -23.36 66.63
N ALA A 881 -16.21 -24.10 65.59
CA ALA A 881 -17.23 -24.05 64.53
C ALA A 881 -18.37 -25.07 64.86
#